data_ace756ab47940312a0d2a1b4fbfbdfa4
#
_entry.id   ace756ab47940312a0d2a1b4fbfbdfa4
#
_cell.length_a   1.000
_cell.length_b   1.000
_cell.length_c   1.000
_cell.angle_alpha   90.00
_cell.angle_beta   90.00
_cell.angle_gamma   90.00
#
_symmetry.space_group_name_H-M   'P 1'
#
loop_
_entity.id
_entity.type
_entity.pdbx_description
1 polymer ?
#
loop_
_entity_poly.entity_id
_entity_poly.type
_entity_poly.pdbx_seq_one_letter_code
_entity_poly.pdbx_strand_id
1 'polypeptide(L)'
;MTESKNIMYRIASFIVDRRKAFMVLFGLAIIYCLIRIQDVGVENDVTKYLPEDTETRQGVDIMDNEFETHGSAKVLLANITYDQAFIAAKGLEDINGIDTVKFYDPDDEDYKDDVLEDYYKDSAALITMTFDEDEDTELSQQAIADVRDYVSEYDSYVFTTVDLDESAELRHDVSIVLVLAIFVILAVLIFTSSTYAEVPIFMITFITAAILNKGTNFIFGTISFISNSVDIILQLALAIDYAIIMFHRYMEEHDNGLEPAEAMKTALSKAIIEISSSSLTTMAGMVALVFMQFKIGKDLGLVLCKSILFSMLSVFLFMPGLIMWFRNYIDKTRHKSFVPKITSWGKIIVRTRFVFPIIFLIVLVFAFRLSNAATYIFDKYTARGPKKTPYIEAKDRIDETFETGNNLAIVLPKGDYDTEAEIISDLKSREYVGDVLALANVEVGDDKEYVLTDSVTPREFAEIADVDVGLAKVLYTVYAQDKEIYGAFIDGIDEYRVSVLDLIDFIYDKKESGSFNLSARQSDDLDDIHEQIENARVQLESEEHSRIIFNLKGDVEGEETYSRVDSIRQMAQSFYKDRIFVVGDPTAAADLSSSFNNDNLLISVLTAFFVGVILLFTFQSISIPFILLITIQGSIWINFAIPNITNNPLYFLAYLIVSSIQMGATIDYAIVITNRYMTLRQESSNRKALVIRSLNESFATIVTSGTILTVCGFLVGNFTSNAVIANLGTALGRGTLLSIALVMIILPQLLYLFDPVFDKSSFKVKTPELNGSIAGSALQKTAGTMVINGTVNGYFSGYLIGEFKGTMNGDIDLTLRRGTAAEEKAPAEEKAPAEEKALAEEKAPVEEKAPAEEKATVEETAEKKDNES
;
A
#
# COMPACT_ATOMS: atom_id res chain seq x y z
N MET A 1 13.34 42.93 -16.98
CA MET A 1 13.34 43.29 -15.52
C MET A 1 11.93 43.38 -14.92
N THR A 2 11.01 42.50 -15.26
CA THR A 2 9.60 42.54 -14.81
C THR A 2 9.08 41.26 -14.22
N GLU A 3 9.88 40.19 -14.08
CA GLU A 3 9.50 38.94 -13.40
C GLU A 3 9.68 38.95 -11.87
N SER A 4 10.27 39.98 -11.30
CA SER A 4 10.58 40.08 -9.86
C SER A 4 9.36 40.25 -8.92
N LYS A 5 8.13 40.26 -9.46
CA LYS A 5 6.91 40.46 -8.66
C LYS A 5 6.01 39.21 -8.51
N ASN A 6 6.33 38.08 -9.13
CA ASN A 6 5.54 36.85 -8.98
C ASN A 6 5.93 36.17 -7.66
N ILE A 7 4.94 35.80 -6.84
CA ILE A 7 5.13 35.11 -5.56
C ILE A 7 6.00 33.85 -5.74
N MET A 8 5.76 33.07 -6.80
CA MET A 8 6.51 31.84 -7.09
C MET A 8 7.99 32.12 -7.38
N TYR A 9 8.32 33.20 -8.06
CA TYR A 9 9.72 33.61 -8.28
C TYR A 9 10.41 34.04 -6.98
N ARG A 10 9.69 34.69 -6.06
CA ARG A 10 10.23 35.03 -4.74
C ARG A 10 10.54 33.80 -3.91
N ILE A 11 9.65 32.81 -3.91
CA ILE A 11 9.86 31.51 -3.25
C ILE A 11 11.07 30.81 -3.88
N ALA A 12 11.12 30.69 -5.19
CA ALA A 12 12.23 30.11 -5.92
C ALA A 12 13.58 30.82 -5.63
N SER A 13 13.58 32.15 -5.63
CA SER A 13 14.76 32.96 -5.28
C SER A 13 15.24 32.68 -3.85
N PHE A 14 14.31 32.65 -2.87
CA PHE A 14 14.63 32.31 -1.48
C PHE A 14 15.29 30.94 -1.36
N ILE A 15 14.75 29.93 -2.04
CA ILE A 15 15.27 28.55 -2.01
C ILE A 15 16.67 28.51 -2.64
N VAL A 16 16.81 29.02 -3.85
CA VAL A 16 18.08 28.97 -4.61
C VAL A 16 19.18 29.77 -3.92
N ASP A 17 18.87 30.95 -3.37
CA ASP A 17 19.85 31.78 -2.67
C ASP A 17 20.31 31.14 -1.35
N ARG A 18 19.43 30.40 -0.66
CA ARG A 18 19.73 29.66 0.57
C ARG A 18 20.00 28.16 0.38
N ARG A 19 20.29 27.72 -0.85
CA ARG A 19 20.50 26.29 -1.18
C ARG A 19 21.48 25.55 -0.29
N LYS A 20 22.57 26.24 0.18
CA LYS A 20 23.56 25.64 1.09
C LYS A 20 22.94 25.29 2.45
N ALA A 21 22.06 26.15 2.97
CA ALA A 21 21.36 25.91 4.24
C ALA A 21 20.39 24.73 4.11
N PHE A 22 19.66 24.64 3.00
CA PHE A 22 18.80 23.49 2.73
C PHE A 22 19.60 22.19 2.59
N MET A 23 20.75 22.20 1.92
CA MET A 23 21.60 21.00 1.84
C MET A 23 22.06 20.50 3.22
N VAL A 24 22.45 21.44 4.12
CA VAL A 24 22.84 21.11 5.50
C VAL A 24 21.62 20.58 6.28
N LEU A 25 20.45 21.22 6.15
CA LEU A 25 19.22 20.79 6.81
C LEU A 25 18.85 19.36 6.41
N PHE A 26 18.88 19.06 5.10
CA PHE A 26 18.61 17.70 4.59
C PHE A 26 19.67 16.70 5.07
N GLY A 27 20.95 17.09 5.13
CA GLY A 27 22.00 16.24 5.69
C GLY A 27 21.76 15.87 7.16
N LEU A 28 21.36 16.83 7.98
CA LEU A 28 20.97 16.58 9.38
C LEU A 28 19.71 15.74 9.49
N ALA A 29 18.71 16.00 8.65
CA ALA A 29 17.48 15.20 8.60
C ALA A 29 17.75 13.73 8.19
N ILE A 30 18.65 13.50 7.22
CA ILE A 30 19.08 12.16 6.84
C ILE A 30 19.70 11.41 8.01
N ILE A 31 20.63 12.04 8.75
CA ILE A 31 21.27 11.44 9.93
C ILE A 31 20.22 11.08 10.98
N TYR A 32 19.30 11.99 11.28
CA TYR A 32 18.20 11.76 12.21
C TYR A 32 17.32 10.57 11.76
N CYS A 33 16.92 10.55 10.50
CA CYS A 33 16.07 9.49 9.95
C CYS A 33 16.76 8.11 9.95
N LEU A 34 18.08 8.06 9.67
CA LEU A 34 18.82 6.80 9.72
C LEU A 34 18.90 6.19 11.13
N ILE A 35 18.88 7.03 12.17
CA ILE A 35 18.83 6.55 13.57
C ILE A 35 17.43 5.99 13.89
N ARG A 36 16.37 6.65 13.39
CA ARG A 36 14.98 6.33 13.73
C ARG A 36 14.33 5.25 12.84
N ILE A 37 15.04 4.76 11.82
CA ILE A 37 14.49 3.83 10.84
C ILE A 37 14.09 2.46 11.45
N GLN A 38 14.70 2.10 12.59
CA GLN A 38 14.45 0.84 13.30
C GLN A 38 13.29 0.92 14.30
N ASP A 39 12.76 2.11 14.56
CA ASP A 39 11.73 2.33 15.57
C ASP A 39 10.29 2.09 15.02
N VAL A 40 10.16 1.45 13.88
CA VAL A 40 8.86 1.21 13.22
C VAL A 40 8.43 -0.23 13.45
N GLY A 41 7.29 -0.42 14.08
CA GLY A 41 6.64 -1.73 14.15
C GLY A 41 6.04 -2.12 12.79
N VAL A 42 6.11 -3.40 12.46
CA VAL A 42 5.47 -3.96 11.25
C VAL A 42 4.46 -5.01 11.68
N GLU A 43 3.21 -4.83 11.27
CA GLU A 43 2.13 -5.77 11.54
C GLU A 43 1.94 -6.68 10.33
N ASN A 44 2.00 -7.98 10.57
CA ASN A 44 1.87 -9.02 9.54
C ASN A 44 0.47 -9.60 9.47
N ASP A 45 -0.30 -9.52 10.55
CA ASP A 45 -1.64 -10.05 10.62
C ASP A 45 -2.65 -9.13 9.92
N VAL A 46 -3.26 -9.64 8.84
CA VAL A 46 -4.25 -8.93 8.03
C VAL A 46 -5.56 -8.74 8.81
N THR A 47 -5.89 -9.63 9.74
CA THR A 47 -7.14 -9.58 10.51
C THR A 47 -7.20 -8.38 11.44
N LYS A 48 -6.04 -7.88 11.91
CA LYS A 48 -5.91 -6.66 12.72
C LYS A 48 -6.31 -5.38 11.99
N TYR A 49 -6.42 -5.44 10.67
CA TYR A 49 -6.87 -4.33 9.83
C TYR A 49 -8.35 -4.38 9.45
N LEU A 50 -9.09 -5.44 9.87
CA LEU A 50 -10.55 -5.48 9.75
C LEU A 50 -11.21 -4.29 10.48
N PRO A 51 -12.39 -3.84 10.07
CA PRO A 51 -13.15 -2.83 10.81
C PRO A 51 -13.39 -3.27 12.27
N GLU A 52 -13.26 -2.33 13.21
CA GLU A 52 -13.40 -2.62 14.66
C GLU A 52 -14.78 -3.11 15.07
N ASP A 53 -15.78 -2.88 14.23
CA ASP A 53 -17.17 -3.27 14.46
C ASP A 53 -17.53 -4.65 13.90
N THR A 54 -16.58 -5.33 13.24
CA THR A 54 -16.79 -6.71 12.78
C THR A 54 -16.64 -7.71 13.92
N GLU A 55 -17.45 -8.76 13.89
CA GLU A 55 -17.40 -9.83 14.90
C GLU A 55 -16.05 -10.55 14.88
N THR A 56 -15.52 -10.83 13.68
CA THR A 56 -14.20 -11.46 13.54
C THR A 56 -13.11 -10.63 14.20
N ARG A 57 -13.10 -9.29 14.03
CA ARG A 57 -12.09 -8.43 14.64
C ARG A 57 -12.18 -8.46 16.16
N GLN A 58 -13.38 -8.35 16.70
CA GLN A 58 -13.60 -8.37 18.15
C GLN A 58 -13.21 -9.72 18.76
N GLY A 59 -13.55 -10.81 18.09
CA GLY A 59 -13.17 -12.14 18.53
C GLY A 59 -11.67 -12.41 18.46
N VAL A 60 -10.96 -11.93 17.40
CA VAL A 60 -9.50 -11.99 17.32
C VAL A 60 -8.85 -11.20 18.46
N ASP A 61 -9.34 -9.98 18.76
CA ASP A 61 -8.81 -9.18 19.86
C ASP A 61 -8.97 -9.89 21.23
N ILE A 62 -10.07 -10.64 21.45
CA ILE A 62 -10.27 -11.45 22.66
C ILE A 62 -9.28 -12.63 22.65
N MET A 63 -9.18 -13.35 21.53
CA MET A 63 -8.27 -14.49 21.41
C MET A 63 -6.81 -14.11 21.69
N ASP A 64 -6.34 -13.01 21.10
CA ASP A 64 -4.94 -12.54 21.27
C ASP A 64 -4.62 -12.07 22.69
N ASN A 65 -5.64 -11.58 23.44
CA ASN A 65 -5.42 -10.99 24.76
C ASN A 65 -5.69 -11.95 25.91
N GLU A 66 -6.54 -12.96 25.71
CA GLU A 66 -7.07 -13.79 26.80
C GLU A 66 -6.68 -15.26 26.70
N PHE A 67 -6.26 -15.76 25.54
CA PHE A 67 -5.89 -17.16 25.34
C PHE A 67 -4.46 -17.28 24.86
N GLU A 68 -3.79 -18.33 25.30
CA GLU A 68 -2.56 -18.77 24.69
C GLU A 68 -2.86 -19.64 23.47
N THR A 69 -2.07 -19.50 22.41
CA THR A 69 -2.25 -20.30 21.19
C THR A 69 -0.95 -21.02 20.89
N HIS A 70 -0.86 -22.26 21.31
CA HIS A 70 0.30 -23.08 21.07
C HIS A 70 0.56 -23.27 19.57
N GLY A 71 1.81 -23.27 19.20
CA GLY A 71 2.22 -23.51 17.83
C GLY A 71 1.74 -24.88 17.33
N SER A 72 1.49 -25.01 16.05
CA SER A 72 1.11 -26.30 15.43
C SER A 72 1.84 -26.53 14.11
N ALA A 73 2.02 -27.81 13.76
CA ALA A 73 2.57 -28.20 12.49
C ALA A 73 1.86 -29.42 11.91
N LYS A 74 1.77 -29.48 10.59
CA LYS A 74 1.32 -30.64 9.80
C LYS A 74 2.47 -31.09 8.91
N VAL A 75 2.86 -32.32 9.03
CA VAL A 75 3.92 -32.94 8.23
C VAL A 75 3.33 -33.97 7.33
N LEU A 76 3.42 -33.76 6.02
CA LEU A 76 3.11 -34.76 5.02
C LEU A 76 4.39 -35.51 4.65
N LEU A 77 4.41 -36.81 4.83
CA LEU A 77 5.44 -37.70 4.34
C LEU A 77 4.91 -38.45 3.12
N ALA A 78 5.47 -38.19 1.94
CA ALA A 78 5.08 -38.82 0.69
C ALA A 78 5.94 -40.06 0.38
N ASN A 79 5.38 -40.97 -0.44
CA ASN A 79 6.06 -42.21 -0.89
C ASN A 79 6.59 -43.07 0.28
N ILE A 80 5.83 -43.18 1.36
CA ILE A 80 6.18 -43.88 2.58
C ILE A 80 5.20 -45.03 2.86
N THR A 81 5.64 -46.06 3.57
CA THR A 81 4.75 -47.09 4.10
C THR A 81 4.18 -46.70 5.45
N TYR A 82 3.03 -47.25 5.82
CA TYR A 82 2.43 -47.00 7.13
C TYR A 82 3.40 -47.26 8.29
N ASP A 83 4.09 -48.41 8.31
CA ASP A 83 5.03 -48.75 9.37
C ASP A 83 6.19 -47.74 9.49
N GLN A 84 6.68 -47.23 8.37
CA GLN A 84 7.71 -46.21 8.36
C GLN A 84 7.19 -44.86 8.86
N ALA A 85 5.95 -44.51 8.48
CA ALA A 85 5.31 -43.29 8.94
C ALA A 85 5.04 -43.33 10.47
N PHE A 86 4.61 -44.50 10.97
CA PHE A 86 4.39 -44.71 12.39
C PHE A 86 5.69 -44.56 13.21
N ILE A 87 6.80 -45.12 12.70
CA ILE A 87 8.13 -44.95 13.33
C ILE A 87 8.54 -43.48 13.28
N ALA A 88 8.29 -42.79 12.19
CA ALA A 88 8.58 -41.38 12.06
C ALA A 88 7.77 -40.53 13.05
N ALA A 89 6.48 -40.81 13.20
CA ALA A 89 5.61 -40.13 14.18
C ALA A 89 6.14 -40.31 15.61
N LYS A 90 6.49 -41.53 15.99
CA LYS A 90 7.07 -41.81 17.32
C LYS A 90 8.42 -41.13 17.55
N GLY A 91 9.22 -40.96 16.49
CA GLY A 91 10.49 -40.21 16.61
C GLY A 91 10.31 -38.71 16.70
N LEU A 92 9.17 -38.18 16.22
CA LEU A 92 8.81 -36.77 16.38
C LEU A 92 8.34 -36.46 17.81
N GLU A 93 7.71 -37.39 18.51
CA GLU A 93 7.32 -37.26 19.93
C GLU A 93 8.53 -37.03 20.86
N ASP A 94 9.72 -37.56 20.52
CA ASP A 94 10.94 -37.41 21.30
C ASP A 94 11.62 -36.03 21.15
N ILE A 95 11.12 -35.15 20.29
CA ILE A 95 11.70 -33.83 20.04
C ILE A 95 11.27 -32.87 21.17
N ASN A 96 12.24 -32.23 21.81
CA ASN A 96 11.99 -31.27 22.88
C ASN A 96 11.23 -30.04 22.38
N GLY A 97 10.13 -29.68 23.03
CA GLY A 97 9.25 -28.59 22.65
C GLY A 97 8.04 -29.03 21.84
N ILE A 98 7.80 -30.33 21.68
CA ILE A 98 6.61 -30.93 21.11
C ILE A 98 5.78 -31.53 22.23
N ASP A 99 4.54 -31.03 22.35
CA ASP A 99 3.54 -31.47 23.33
C ASP A 99 2.86 -32.77 22.86
N THR A 100 2.25 -32.76 21.65
CA THR A 100 1.54 -33.92 21.13
C THR A 100 1.84 -34.15 19.65
N VAL A 101 1.90 -35.46 19.28
CA VAL A 101 1.98 -35.91 17.89
C VAL A 101 0.81 -36.82 17.58
N LYS A 102 -0.03 -36.45 16.61
CA LYS A 102 -1.20 -37.25 16.18
C LYS A 102 -0.88 -38.00 14.88
N PHE A 103 -0.90 -39.32 14.96
CA PHE A 103 -0.85 -40.23 13.82
C PHE A 103 -1.58 -41.52 14.20
N TYR A 104 -2.36 -42.10 13.31
CA TYR A 104 -3.22 -43.27 13.57
C TYR A 104 -2.43 -44.44 14.15
N ASP A 105 -2.89 -44.94 15.31
CA ASP A 105 -2.37 -46.15 15.97
C ASP A 105 -3.54 -47.11 16.18
N PRO A 106 -3.59 -48.27 15.50
CA PRO A 106 -4.71 -49.21 15.61
C PRO A 106 -4.76 -49.90 16.98
N ASP A 107 -3.67 -49.88 17.75
CA ASP A 107 -3.58 -50.51 19.07
C ASP A 107 -3.93 -49.53 20.20
N ASP A 108 -4.08 -48.26 19.90
CA ASP A 108 -4.42 -47.20 20.83
C ASP A 108 -5.95 -46.94 20.81
N GLU A 109 -6.56 -46.89 22.01
CA GLU A 109 -8.00 -46.69 22.17
C GLU A 109 -8.43 -45.25 21.75
N ASP A 110 -7.50 -44.30 21.72
CA ASP A 110 -7.74 -42.92 21.31
C ASP A 110 -8.13 -42.80 19.82
N TYR A 111 -7.71 -43.75 19.01
CA TYR A 111 -8.02 -43.80 17.56
C TYR A 111 -9.10 -44.79 17.18
N LYS A 112 -9.89 -45.30 18.15
CA LYS A 112 -10.87 -46.38 17.93
C LYS A 112 -12.00 -46.01 16.96
N ASP A 113 -12.39 -44.76 16.95
CA ASP A 113 -13.42 -44.20 16.08
C ASP A 113 -12.82 -43.46 14.86
N ASP A 114 -11.51 -43.31 14.75
CA ASP A 114 -10.83 -42.66 13.68
C ASP A 114 -10.67 -43.54 12.44
N VAL A 115 -10.62 -42.91 11.29
CA VAL A 115 -10.46 -43.61 10.01
C VAL A 115 -9.03 -43.51 9.54
N LEU A 116 -8.36 -44.64 9.32
CA LEU A 116 -6.99 -44.67 8.81
C LEU A 116 -6.74 -43.75 7.61
N GLU A 117 -7.76 -43.61 6.72
CA GLU A 117 -7.65 -42.79 5.50
C GLU A 117 -7.45 -41.29 5.79
N ASP A 118 -7.78 -40.81 7.00
CA ASP A 118 -7.57 -39.43 7.43
C ASP A 118 -6.08 -39.14 7.80
N TYR A 119 -5.32 -40.20 8.11
CA TYR A 119 -3.92 -40.13 8.50
C TYR A 119 -2.96 -40.72 7.48
N TYR A 120 -3.41 -41.76 6.73
CA TYR A 120 -2.58 -42.44 5.76
C TYR A 120 -3.37 -42.84 4.52
N LYS A 121 -3.03 -42.24 3.37
CA LYS A 121 -3.72 -42.44 2.09
C LYS A 121 -2.75 -42.31 0.92
N ASP A 122 -2.90 -43.09 -0.12
CA ASP A 122 -2.12 -43.06 -1.38
C ASP A 122 -0.58 -43.09 -1.15
N SER A 123 -0.11 -43.86 -0.17
CA SER A 123 1.29 -43.91 0.25
C SER A 123 1.83 -42.56 0.78
N ALA A 124 0.96 -41.76 1.29
CA ALA A 124 1.31 -40.51 2.02
C ALA A 124 0.75 -40.60 3.44
N ALA A 125 1.49 -40.04 4.40
CA ALA A 125 1.13 -39.97 5.80
C ALA A 125 1.01 -38.51 6.22
N LEU A 126 -0.04 -38.16 6.94
CA LEU A 126 -0.25 -36.87 7.57
C LEU A 126 -0.04 -37.00 9.07
N ILE A 127 1.00 -36.36 9.58
CA ILE A 127 1.30 -36.27 11.00
C ILE A 127 1.00 -34.84 11.44
N THR A 128 0.15 -34.70 12.46
CA THR A 128 -0.17 -33.38 13.04
C THR A 128 0.49 -33.31 14.42
N MET A 129 1.05 -32.14 14.77
CA MET A 129 1.70 -31.93 16.07
C MET A 129 1.37 -30.56 16.63
N THR A 130 1.38 -30.47 17.96
CA THR A 130 1.30 -29.24 18.72
C THR A 130 2.60 -29.04 19.51
N PHE A 131 2.94 -27.81 19.78
CA PHE A 131 4.14 -27.42 20.52
C PHE A 131 3.79 -27.08 21.97
N ASP A 132 4.74 -27.19 22.88
CA ASP A 132 4.58 -26.88 24.31
C ASP A 132 4.26 -25.41 24.57
N GLU A 133 4.70 -24.52 23.68
CA GLU A 133 4.62 -23.08 23.85
C GLU A 133 4.05 -22.39 22.61
N ASP A 134 3.83 -21.09 22.73
CA ASP A 134 3.37 -20.22 21.62
C ASP A 134 4.32 -20.26 20.41
N GLU A 135 3.78 -19.97 19.24
CA GLU A 135 4.48 -20.03 17.94
C GLU A 135 5.72 -19.13 17.84
N ASP A 136 5.78 -18.06 18.62
CA ASP A 136 6.86 -17.05 18.60
C ASP A 136 8.00 -17.33 19.58
N THR A 137 7.91 -18.38 20.40
CA THR A 137 8.93 -18.70 21.43
C THR A 137 10.18 -19.32 20.83
N GLU A 138 11.33 -19.17 21.52
CA GLU A 138 12.59 -19.79 21.09
C GLU A 138 12.51 -21.33 21.13
N LEU A 139 11.72 -21.90 22.04
CA LEU A 139 11.52 -23.34 22.17
C LEU A 139 10.79 -23.89 20.95
N SER A 140 9.65 -23.32 20.61
CA SER A 140 8.85 -23.71 19.43
C SER A 140 9.64 -23.54 18.12
N GLN A 141 10.41 -22.45 17.99
CA GLN A 141 11.28 -22.23 16.82
C GLN A 141 12.40 -23.27 16.71
N GLN A 142 12.99 -23.68 17.83
CA GLN A 142 13.99 -24.73 17.83
C GLN A 142 13.36 -26.09 17.51
N ALA A 143 12.23 -26.40 18.13
CA ALA A 143 11.50 -27.64 17.89
C ALA A 143 11.13 -27.82 16.40
N ILE A 144 10.59 -26.80 15.74
CA ILE A 144 10.28 -26.90 14.31
C ILE A 144 11.53 -27.02 13.43
N ALA A 145 12.67 -26.44 13.85
CA ALA A 145 13.92 -26.65 13.13
C ALA A 145 14.40 -28.11 13.25
N ASP A 146 14.28 -28.70 14.44
CA ASP A 146 14.62 -30.08 14.70
C ASP A 146 13.66 -31.05 13.98
N VAL A 147 12.36 -30.74 13.91
CA VAL A 147 11.37 -31.44 13.09
C VAL A 147 11.79 -31.46 11.62
N ARG A 148 12.12 -30.27 11.05
CA ARG A 148 12.55 -30.17 9.64
C ARG A 148 13.83 -30.97 9.37
N ASP A 149 14.77 -30.96 10.28
CA ASP A 149 16.02 -31.76 10.17
C ASP A 149 15.68 -33.25 10.21
N TYR A 150 14.88 -33.70 11.19
CA TYR A 150 14.45 -35.10 11.33
C TYR A 150 13.73 -35.61 10.09
N VAL A 151 12.75 -34.86 9.53
CA VAL A 151 11.99 -35.30 8.35
C VAL A 151 12.72 -35.05 7.03
N SER A 152 13.89 -34.42 7.04
CA SER A 152 14.69 -34.15 5.83
C SER A 152 15.16 -35.42 5.09
N GLU A 153 15.21 -36.57 5.79
CA GLU A 153 15.55 -37.88 5.20
C GLU A 153 14.38 -38.49 4.40
N TYR A 154 13.16 -37.94 4.52
CA TYR A 154 11.95 -38.35 3.84
C TYR A 154 11.55 -37.37 2.73
N ASP A 155 10.68 -37.81 1.84
CA ASP A 155 10.00 -36.91 0.91
C ASP A 155 8.89 -36.16 1.66
N SER A 156 9.28 -35.08 2.34
CA SER A 156 8.51 -34.40 3.38
C SER A 156 8.07 -32.99 2.97
N TYR A 157 6.88 -32.62 3.42
CA TYR A 157 6.30 -31.28 3.27
C TYR A 157 5.80 -30.84 4.64
N VAL A 158 6.38 -29.75 5.17
CA VAL A 158 6.07 -29.22 6.51
C VAL A 158 5.27 -27.94 6.40
N PHE A 159 4.04 -27.97 6.89
CA PHE A 159 3.16 -26.82 7.03
C PHE A 159 3.04 -26.44 8.51
N THR A 160 3.41 -25.21 8.88
CA THR A 160 3.39 -24.76 10.28
C THR A 160 3.21 -23.26 10.35
N THR A 161 2.62 -22.77 11.45
CA THR A 161 2.60 -21.35 11.82
C THR A 161 3.86 -20.90 12.54
N VAL A 162 4.59 -21.85 13.18
CA VAL A 162 5.84 -21.58 13.92
C VAL A 162 6.98 -21.21 12.98
N ASP A 163 7.79 -20.22 13.35
CA ASP A 163 8.94 -19.71 12.58
C ASP A 163 8.59 -19.22 11.16
N LEU A 164 7.33 -18.86 10.94
CA LEU A 164 6.91 -18.16 9.72
C LEU A 164 7.32 -16.69 9.80
N ASP A 165 8.63 -16.37 9.75
CA ASP A 165 9.05 -14.99 9.53
C ASP A 165 8.78 -14.58 8.07
N GLU A 166 7.49 -14.49 7.72
CA GLU A 166 7.05 -13.90 6.44
C GLU A 166 7.76 -12.55 6.20
N SER A 167 8.08 -11.85 7.28
CA SER A 167 8.79 -10.58 7.22
C SER A 167 10.25 -10.71 6.79
N ALA A 168 10.96 -11.80 7.18
CA ALA A 168 12.35 -12.02 6.76
C ALA A 168 12.41 -12.38 5.27
N GLU A 169 11.54 -13.29 4.82
CA GLU A 169 11.43 -13.65 3.40
C GLU A 169 11.06 -12.44 2.54
N LEU A 170 10.08 -11.65 3.00
CA LEU A 170 9.69 -10.40 2.34
C LEU A 170 10.82 -9.37 2.32
N ARG A 171 11.58 -9.20 3.40
CA ARG A 171 12.75 -8.29 3.43
C ARG A 171 13.79 -8.70 2.40
N HIS A 172 14.04 -10.01 2.25
CA HIS A 172 14.96 -10.53 1.24
C HIS A 172 14.46 -10.23 -0.17
N ASP A 173 13.22 -10.58 -0.50
CA ASP A 173 12.62 -10.34 -1.80
C ASP A 173 12.55 -8.86 -2.17
N VAL A 174 12.09 -8.01 -1.24
CA VAL A 174 12.06 -6.55 -1.41
C VAL A 174 13.46 -5.99 -1.68
N SER A 175 14.49 -6.53 -1.04
CA SER A 175 15.88 -6.13 -1.28
C SER A 175 16.33 -6.47 -2.70
N ILE A 176 16.00 -7.66 -3.21
CA ILE A 176 16.29 -8.07 -4.59
C ILE A 176 15.55 -7.15 -5.57
N VAL A 177 14.25 -6.97 -5.36
CA VAL A 177 13.42 -6.11 -6.22
C VAL A 177 13.95 -4.68 -6.23
N LEU A 178 14.35 -4.14 -5.07
CA LEU A 178 14.91 -2.79 -4.96
C LEU A 178 16.21 -2.64 -5.76
N VAL A 179 17.14 -3.60 -5.66
CA VAL A 179 18.39 -3.59 -6.45
C VAL A 179 18.10 -3.63 -7.94
N LEU A 180 17.18 -4.52 -8.37
CA LEU A 180 16.77 -4.62 -9.76
C LEU A 180 16.07 -3.34 -10.24
N ALA A 181 15.20 -2.75 -9.42
CA ALA A 181 14.52 -1.50 -9.71
C ALA A 181 15.52 -0.34 -9.89
N ILE A 182 16.51 -0.22 -8.99
CA ILE A 182 17.58 0.78 -9.11
C ILE A 182 18.35 0.57 -10.42
N PHE A 183 18.68 -0.68 -10.76
CA PHE A 183 19.39 -0.97 -12.02
C PHE A 183 18.56 -0.57 -13.24
N VAL A 184 17.26 -0.87 -13.25
CA VAL A 184 16.35 -0.47 -14.34
C VAL A 184 16.23 1.06 -14.42
N ILE A 185 16.06 1.73 -13.29
CA ILE A 185 15.99 3.20 -13.21
C ILE A 185 17.27 3.81 -13.82
N LEU A 186 18.44 3.32 -13.42
CA LEU A 186 19.71 3.77 -13.96
C LEU A 186 19.80 3.55 -15.48
N ALA A 187 19.42 2.37 -15.96
CA ALA A 187 19.44 2.06 -17.38
C ALA A 187 18.52 2.97 -18.19
N VAL A 188 17.28 3.15 -17.73
CA VAL A 188 16.30 4.02 -18.39
C VAL A 188 16.77 5.48 -18.37
N LEU A 189 17.25 5.98 -17.24
CA LEU A 189 17.75 7.35 -17.11
C LEU A 189 18.99 7.60 -18.02
N ILE A 190 19.94 6.67 -18.08
CA ILE A 190 21.09 6.79 -18.98
C ILE A 190 20.64 6.89 -20.44
N PHE A 191 19.64 6.09 -20.82
CA PHE A 191 19.12 6.09 -22.19
C PHE A 191 18.32 7.34 -22.53
N THR A 192 17.57 7.89 -21.56
CA THR A 192 16.64 9.02 -21.82
C THR A 192 17.21 10.37 -21.48
N SER A 193 18.30 10.44 -20.69
CA SER A 193 18.95 11.68 -20.27
C SER A 193 19.49 12.52 -21.44
N SER A 194 19.68 13.79 -21.17
CA SER A 194 20.37 14.76 -22.06
C SER A 194 21.81 15.04 -21.63
N THR A 195 22.15 14.66 -20.41
CA THR A 195 23.49 14.75 -19.82
C THR A 195 23.70 13.65 -18.79
N TYR A 196 24.87 13.01 -18.76
CA TYR A 196 25.14 11.96 -17.78
C TYR A 196 25.16 12.44 -16.33
N ALA A 197 25.34 13.75 -16.09
CA ALA A 197 25.26 14.35 -14.76
C ALA A 197 23.82 14.31 -14.17
N GLU A 198 22.80 14.16 -15.00
CA GLU A 198 21.39 14.08 -14.60
C GLU A 198 21.14 12.85 -13.71
N VAL A 199 21.75 11.71 -14.08
CA VAL A 199 21.54 10.44 -13.39
C VAL A 199 21.94 10.49 -11.90
N PRO A 200 23.17 10.88 -11.51
CA PRO A 200 23.52 10.97 -10.09
C PRO A 200 22.71 12.04 -9.33
N ILE A 201 22.33 13.15 -9.97
CA ILE A 201 21.49 14.17 -9.34
C ILE A 201 20.15 13.57 -8.94
N PHE A 202 19.51 12.82 -9.85
CA PHE A 202 18.23 12.18 -9.58
C PHE A 202 18.35 11.10 -8.51
N MET A 203 19.35 10.22 -8.61
CA MET A 203 19.57 9.15 -7.65
C MET A 203 19.80 9.68 -6.22
N ILE A 204 20.64 10.70 -6.05
CA ILE A 204 20.87 11.31 -4.74
C ILE A 204 19.58 11.93 -4.20
N THR A 205 18.79 12.60 -5.04
CA THR A 205 17.51 13.20 -4.64
C THR A 205 16.51 12.13 -4.20
N PHE A 206 16.41 11.01 -4.95
CA PHE A 206 15.49 9.91 -4.63
C PHE A 206 15.89 9.15 -3.38
N ILE A 207 17.18 8.82 -3.22
CA ILE A 207 17.69 8.16 -2.02
C ILE A 207 17.42 9.04 -0.79
N THR A 208 17.64 10.34 -0.92
CA THR A 208 17.33 11.30 0.15
C THR A 208 15.84 11.27 0.51
N ALA A 209 14.95 11.32 -0.48
CA ALA A 209 13.51 11.28 -0.25
C ALA A 209 13.08 9.95 0.39
N ALA A 210 13.65 8.82 -0.04
CA ALA A 210 13.36 7.49 0.50
C ALA A 210 13.81 7.34 1.96
N ILE A 211 15.01 7.83 2.31
CA ILE A 211 15.49 7.83 3.69
C ILE A 211 14.59 8.69 4.59
N LEU A 212 14.19 9.87 4.14
CA LEU A 212 13.28 10.74 4.89
C LEU A 212 11.92 10.09 5.09
N ASN A 213 11.40 9.41 4.07
CA ASN A 213 10.13 8.71 4.17
C ASN A 213 10.22 7.55 5.17
N LYS A 214 11.16 6.63 4.98
CA LYS A 214 11.34 5.44 5.83
C LYS A 214 11.63 5.84 7.28
N GLY A 215 12.57 6.79 7.48
CA GLY A 215 12.98 7.23 8.81
C GLY A 215 11.95 8.07 9.56
N THR A 216 10.83 8.42 8.94
CA THR A 216 9.70 9.11 9.59
C THR A 216 8.45 8.23 9.73
N ASN A 217 8.51 6.95 9.34
CA ASN A 217 7.38 6.02 9.50
C ASN A 217 7.01 5.80 10.97
N PHE A 218 7.97 5.95 11.91
CA PHE A 218 7.69 5.85 13.35
C PHE A 218 6.55 6.76 13.84
N ILE A 219 6.21 7.82 13.10
CA ILE A 219 5.09 8.72 13.41
C ILE A 219 3.75 7.96 13.41
N PHE A 220 3.66 6.88 12.64
CA PHE A 220 2.46 6.03 12.56
C PHE A 220 2.44 4.92 13.62
N GLY A 221 3.55 4.72 14.37
CA GLY A 221 3.73 3.62 15.30
C GLY A 221 3.98 2.31 14.57
N THR A 222 2.92 1.58 14.27
CA THR A 222 2.95 0.33 13.49
C THR A 222 2.39 0.56 12.09
N ILE A 223 3.01 -0.05 11.09
CA ILE A 223 2.55 -0.04 9.70
C ILE A 223 2.39 -1.46 9.18
N SER A 224 1.53 -1.66 8.18
CA SER A 224 1.33 -2.98 7.58
C SER A 224 2.58 -3.45 6.80
N PHE A 225 2.77 -4.78 6.76
CA PHE A 225 3.84 -5.39 5.94
C PHE A 225 3.72 -5.00 4.46
N ILE A 226 2.51 -4.79 3.94
CA ILE A 226 2.27 -4.33 2.58
C ILE A 226 2.84 -2.93 2.38
N SER A 227 2.49 -1.98 3.28
CA SER A 227 2.99 -0.61 3.24
C SER A 227 4.52 -0.58 3.35
N ASN A 228 5.08 -1.37 4.29
CA ASN A 228 6.51 -1.46 4.52
C ASN A 228 7.30 -1.99 3.31
N SER A 229 6.69 -2.91 2.55
CA SER A 229 7.34 -3.60 1.43
C SER A 229 7.29 -2.80 0.13
N VAL A 230 6.18 -2.08 -0.13
CA VAL A 230 5.98 -1.43 -1.43
C VAL A 230 6.28 0.07 -1.43
N ASP A 231 6.36 0.73 -0.27
CA ASP A 231 6.47 2.18 -0.15
C ASP A 231 7.70 2.76 -0.88
N ILE A 232 8.89 2.18 -0.68
CA ILE A 232 10.14 2.66 -1.31
C ILE A 232 10.11 2.47 -2.81
N ILE A 233 9.65 1.31 -3.29
CA ILE A 233 9.63 0.97 -4.71
C ILE A 233 8.66 1.90 -5.45
N LEU A 234 7.46 2.08 -4.87
CA LEU A 234 6.47 3.00 -5.42
C LEU A 234 6.94 4.46 -5.35
N GLN A 235 7.55 4.86 -4.24
CA GLN A 235 8.11 6.20 -4.10
C GLN A 235 9.15 6.50 -5.16
N LEU A 236 10.12 5.60 -5.38
CA LEU A 236 11.15 5.76 -6.40
C LEU A 236 10.54 5.89 -7.79
N ALA A 237 9.54 5.05 -8.11
CA ALA A 237 8.90 5.05 -9.41
C ALA A 237 8.05 6.31 -9.66
N LEU A 238 7.37 6.84 -8.63
CA LEU A 238 6.50 8.01 -8.73
C LEU A 238 7.24 9.35 -8.63
N ALA A 239 8.37 9.40 -7.90
CA ALA A 239 9.10 10.64 -7.67
C ALA A 239 9.91 11.11 -8.89
N ILE A 240 10.18 10.22 -9.83
CA ILE A 240 11.09 10.46 -10.96
C ILE A 240 10.59 11.56 -11.87
N ASP A 241 9.28 11.65 -12.07
CA ASP A 241 8.65 12.65 -12.92
C ASP A 241 8.91 14.07 -12.45
N TYR A 242 8.86 14.29 -11.14
CA TYR A 242 9.08 15.60 -10.55
C TYR A 242 10.51 16.10 -10.79
N ALA A 243 11.49 15.19 -10.65
CA ALA A 243 12.89 15.51 -10.89
C ALA A 243 13.16 15.79 -12.38
N ILE A 244 12.56 15.00 -13.29
CA ILE A 244 12.68 15.20 -14.74
C ILE A 244 12.12 16.57 -15.15
N ILE A 245 10.92 16.92 -14.69
CA ILE A 245 10.29 18.21 -14.99
C ILE A 245 11.17 19.35 -14.51
N MET A 246 11.66 19.28 -13.27
CA MET A 246 12.51 20.30 -12.68
C MET A 246 13.82 20.48 -13.47
N PHE A 247 14.49 19.38 -13.80
CA PHE A 247 15.77 19.40 -14.51
C PHE A 247 15.60 19.89 -15.95
N HIS A 248 14.60 19.42 -16.68
CA HIS A 248 14.34 19.87 -18.05
C HIS A 248 13.99 21.37 -18.10
N ARG A 249 13.24 21.89 -17.11
CA ARG A 249 13.00 23.34 -17.02
C ARG A 249 14.28 24.13 -16.77
N TYR A 250 15.18 23.61 -15.93
CA TYR A 250 16.50 24.22 -15.73
C TYR A 250 17.31 24.23 -17.03
N MET A 251 17.35 23.11 -17.76
CA MET A 251 18.05 23.01 -19.03
C MET A 251 17.48 23.96 -20.09
N GLU A 252 16.14 24.07 -20.18
CA GLU A 252 15.47 25.00 -21.09
C GLU A 252 15.89 26.45 -20.83
N GLU A 253 15.88 26.89 -19.57
CA GLU A 253 16.25 28.26 -19.19
C GLU A 253 17.76 28.52 -19.33
N HIS A 254 18.57 27.52 -19.06
CA HIS A 254 20.01 27.60 -19.28
C HIS A 254 20.38 27.69 -20.77
N ASP A 255 19.68 26.94 -21.64
CA ASP A 255 19.86 26.97 -23.09
C ASP A 255 19.37 28.28 -23.71
N ASN A 256 18.44 28.98 -23.06
CA ASN A 256 17.99 30.33 -23.41
C ASN A 256 19.03 31.41 -23.06
N GLY A 257 20.18 31.05 -22.48
CA GLY A 257 21.32 31.94 -22.22
C GLY A 257 21.25 32.66 -20.86
N LEU A 258 20.40 32.22 -19.93
CA LEU A 258 20.40 32.75 -18.57
C LEU A 258 21.58 32.23 -17.76
N GLU A 259 22.12 33.09 -16.88
CA GLU A 259 23.14 32.65 -15.92
C GLU A 259 22.61 31.50 -15.06
N PRO A 260 23.43 30.48 -14.69
CA PRO A 260 22.93 29.25 -14.02
C PRO A 260 22.06 29.52 -12.78
N ALA A 261 22.38 30.53 -11.96
CA ALA A 261 21.57 30.85 -10.79
C ALA A 261 20.21 31.45 -11.16
N GLU A 262 20.14 32.31 -12.17
CA GLU A 262 18.90 32.92 -12.66
C GLU A 262 18.07 31.89 -13.45
N ALA A 263 18.73 31.03 -14.24
CA ALA A 263 18.10 29.91 -14.91
C ALA A 263 17.41 28.99 -13.89
N MET A 264 18.07 28.68 -12.77
CA MET A 264 17.52 27.86 -11.68
C MET A 264 16.33 28.52 -11.00
N LYS A 265 16.37 29.83 -10.69
CA LYS A 265 15.26 30.57 -10.08
C LYS A 265 14.03 30.59 -11.00
N THR A 266 14.27 30.86 -12.29
CA THR A 266 13.20 30.91 -13.29
C THR A 266 12.59 29.52 -13.51
N ALA A 267 13.44 28.49 -13.64
CA ALA A 267 13.03 27.11 -13.79
C ALA A 267 12.20 26.62 -12.58
N LEU A 268 12.70 26.84 -11.37
CA LEU A 268 12.00 26.44 -10.14
C LEU A 268 10.65 27.16 -10.00
N SER A 269 10.57 28.44 -10.35
CA SER A 269 9.32 29.20 -10.29
C SER A 269 8.22 28.64 -11.21
N LYS A 270 8.60 28.08 -12.36
CA LYS A 270 7.71 27.44 -13.32
C LYS A 270 7.39 26.00 -12.91
N ALA A 271 8.42 25.27 -12.49
CA ALA A 271 8.31 23.85 -12.10
C ALA A 271 7.46 23.65 -10.85
N ILE A 272 7.52 24.55 -9.85
CA ILE A 272 6.67 24.46 -8.65
C ILE A 272 5.19 24.31 -9.02
N ILE A 273 4.68 25.10 -9.96
CA ILE A 273 3.27 25.05 -10.34
C ILE A 273 2.94 23.71 -11.02
N GLU A 274 3.81 23.29 -11.93
CA GLU A 274 3.60 22.08 -12.73
C GLU A 274 3.69 20.82 -11.86
N ILE A 275 4.74 20.70 -11.05
CA ILE A 275 4.97 19.58 -10.15
C ILE A 275 3.92 19.54 -9.04
N SER A 276 3.56 20.68 -8.43
CA SER A 276 2.53 20.71 -7.38
C SER A 276 1.16 20.26 -7.89
N SER A 277 0.82 20.60 -9.12
CA SER A 277 -0.44 20.13 -9.73
C SER A 277 -0.46 18.61 -9.92
N SER A 278 0.64 18.04 -10.41
CA SER A 278 0.82 16.61 -10.61
C SER A 278 0.90 15.86 -9.26
N SER A 279 1.77 16.30 -8.34
CA SER A 279 1.87 15.63 -7.04
C SER A 279 0.57 15.67 -6.24
N LEU A 280 -0.22 16.75 -6.37
CA LEU A 280 -1.50 16.86 -5.67
C LEU A 280 -2.54 15.87 -6.23
N THR A 281 -2.55 15.60 -7.54
CA THR A 281 -3.42 14.56 -8.12
C THR A 281 -3.03 13.17 -7.65
N THR A 282 -1.73 12.88 -7.57
CA THR A 282 -1.23 11.60 -7.05
C THR A 282 -1.55 11.44 -5.56
N MET A 283 -1.31 12.48 -4.75
CA MET A 283 -1.69 12.48 -3.33
C MET A 283 -3.20 12.32 -3.13
N ALA A 284 -4.03 12.91 -4.00
CA ALA A 284 -5.47 12.78 -3.93
C ALA A 284 -5.95 11.34 -4.12
N GLY A 285 -5.29 10.58 -5.01
CA GLY A 285 -5.51 9.14 -5.13
C GLY A 285 -5.19 8.40 -3.83
N MET A 286 -4.04 8.71 -3.21
CA MET A 286 -3.65 8.08 -1.95
C MET A 286 -4.56 8.46 -0.78
N VAL A 287 -4.98 9.73 -0.71
CA VAL A 287 -5.92 10.21 0.31
C VAL A 287 -7.29 9.51 0.20
N ALA A 288 -7.72 9.14 -0.99
CA ALA A 288 -8.97 8.40 -1.15
C ALA A 288 -8.94 7.03 -0.43
N LEU A 289 -7.77 6.36 -0.39
CA LEU A 289 -7.60 5.10 0.34
C LEU A 289 -7.80 5.23 1.86
N VAL A 290 -7.57 6.42 2.42
CA VAL A 290 -7.75 6.67 3.87
C VAL A 290 -9.21 6.48 4.32
N PHE A 291 -10.16 6.60 3.40
CA PHE A 291 -11.60 6.45 3.65
C PHE A 291 -12.10 5.01 3.49
N MET A 292 -11.21 4.06 3.20
CA MET A 292 -11.53 2.65 3.13
C MET A 292 -11.92 2.11 4.51
N GLN A 293 -12.91 1.24 4.57
CA GLN A 293 -13.33 0.58 5.82
C GLN A 293 -12.22 -0.36 6.31
N PHE A 294 -11.62 -1.11 5.40
CA PHE A 294 -10.47 -1.93 5.70
C PHE A 294 -9.23 -1.07 5.96
N LYS A 295 -8.71 -1.11 7.20
CA LYS A 295 -7.72 -0.15 7.72
C LYS A 295 -6.36 -0.17 7.00
N ILE A 296 -6.02 -1.23 6.28
CA ILE A 296 -4.81 -1.26 5.42
C ILE A 296 -4.81 -0.11 4.40
N GLY A 297 -5.99 0.25 3.88
CA GLY A 297 -6.12 1.40 2.98
C GLY A 297 -5.69 2.71 3.61
N LYS A 298 -6.08 2.94 4.87
CA LYS A 298 -5.67 4.11 5.65
C LYS A 298 -4.15 4.14 5.87
N ASP A 299 -3.58 3.01 6.27
CA ASP A 299 -2.15 2.88 6.53
C ASP A 299 -1.34 3.17 5.25
N LEU A 300 -1.61 2.42 4.18
CA LEU A 300 -0.91 2.57 2.89
C LEU A 300 -1.12 3.97 2.28
N GLY A 301 -2.36 4.49 2.36
CA GLY A 301 -2.69 5.81 1.85
C GLY A 301 -1.88 6.92 2.52
N LEU A 302 -1.73 6.89 3.84
CA LEU A 302 -0.96 7.86 4.60
C LEU A 302 0.55 7.73 4.35
N VAL A 303 1.09 6.51 4.36
CA VAL A 303 2.52 6.25 4.10
C VAL A 303 2.91 6.73 2.71
N LEU A 304 2.12 6.38 1.67
CA LEU A 304 2.39 6.81 0.30
C LEU A 304 2.16 8.31 0.09
N CYS A 305 1.14 8.92 0.69
CA CYS A 305 0.93 10.36 0.64
C CYS A 305 2.13 11.13 1.22
N LYS A 306 2.65 10.67 2.38
CA LYS A 306 3.86 11.20 3.00
C LYS A 306 5.09 11.01 2.10
N SER A 307 5.23 9.85 1.44
CA SER A 307 6.35 9.55 0.53
C SER A 307 6.40 10.51 -0.66
N ILE A 308 5.24 10.81 -1.26
CA ILE A 308 5.11 11.79 -2.35
C ILE A 308 5.47 13.19 -1.85
N LEU A 309 5.00 13.57 -0.65
CA LEU A 309 5.33 14.86 -0.04
C LEU A 309 6.84 15.02 0.15
N PHE A 310 7.54 14.03 0.72
CA PHE A 310 9.00 14.08 0.86
C PHE A 310 9.73 14.09 -0.47
N SER A 311 9.21 13.38 -1.48
CA SER A 311 9.76 13.42 -2.83
C SER A 311 9.66 14.83 -3.45
N MET A 312 8.48 15.45 -3.35
CA MET A 312 8.24 16.81 -3.81
C MET A 312 9.13 17.83 -3.06
N LEU A 313 9.23 17.74 -1.74
CA LEU A 313 10.08 18.61 -0.93
C LEU A 313 11.56 18.44 -1.28
N SER A 314 12.01 17.21 -1.53
CA SER A 314 13.40 16.93 -1.95
C SER A 314 13.71 17.56 -3.31
N VAL A 315 12.76 17.48 -4.26
CA VAL A 315 12.91 18.11 -5.58
C VAL A 315 12.89 19.64 -5.50
N PHE A 316 12.07 20.25 -4.64
CA PHE A 316 12.01 21.70 -4.55
C PHE A 316 13.14 22.33 -3.72
N LEU A 317 13.53 21.70 -2.62
CA LEU A 317 14.43 22.30 -1.64
C LEU A 317 15.87 21.79 -1.74
N PHE A 318 16.06 20.50 -2.04
CA PHE A 318 17.38 19.86 -2.05
C PHE A 318 18.00 19.79 -3.46
N MET A 319 17.23 19.36 -4.46
CA MET A 319 17.71 19.18 -5.84
C MET A 319 18.28 20.45 -6.50
N PRO A 320 17.75 21.69 -6.28
CA PRO A 320 18.38 22.91 -6.79
C PRO A 320 19.80 23.11 -6.30
N GLY A 321 20.09 22.71 -5.05
CA GLY A 321 21.43 22.70 -4.50
C GLY A 321 22.35 21.73 -5.22
N LEU A 322 21.87 20.51 -5.53
CA LEU A 322 22.62 19.51 -6.28
C LEU A 322 22.90 19.97 -7.72
N ILE A 323 21.89 20.47 -8.44
CA ILE A 323 22.05 20.98 -9.81
C ILE A 323 23.13 22.06 -9.86
N MET A 324 23.11 23.00 -8.92
CA MET A 324 24.10 24.07 -8.83
C MET A 324 25.49 23.56 -8.45
N TRP A 325 25.56 22.46 -7.67
CA TRP A 325 26.84 21.82 -7.34
C TRP A 325 27.43 21.09 -8.56
N PHE A 326 26.59 20.37 -9.30
CA PHE A 326 26.98 19.60 -10.49
C PHE A 326 27.03 20.42 -11.80
N ARG A 327 26.76 21.74 -11.77
CA ARG A 327 26.63 22.59 -12.97
C ARG A 327 27.73 22.39 -14.02
N ASN A 328 29.01 22.33 -13.57
CA ASN A 328 30.14 22.18 -14.49
C ASN A 328 30.19 20.77 -15.14
N TYR A 329 29.65 19.76 -14.45
CA TYR A 329 29.54 18.40 -14.99
C TYR A 329 28.37 18.28 -15.97
N ILE A 330 27.26 19.00 -15.70
CA ILE A 330 26.11 19.07 -16.62
C ILE A 330 26.56 19.52 -18.00
N ASP A 331 27.31 20.62 -18.07
CA ASP A 331 27.81 21.14 -19.37
C ASP A 331 28.84 20.23 -20.04
N LYS A 332 29.73 19.59 -19.26
CA LYS A 332 30.78 18.70 -19.77
C LYS A 332 30.28 17.35 -20.28
N THR A 333 29.18 16.84 -19.70
CA THR A 333 28.65 15.50 -20.00
C THR A 333 27.43 15.53 -20.91
N ARG A 334 27.20 16.65 -21.59
CA ARG A 334 26.11 16.85 -22.55
C ARG A 334 26.24 15.93 -23.76
N HIS A 335 25.12 15.28 -24.11
CA HIS A 335 25.06 14.42 -25.30
C HIS A 335 23.68 14.56 -25.98
N LYS A 336 23.59 14.04 -27.21
CA LYS A 336 22.28 13.97 -27.89
C LYS A 336 21.39 12.96 -27.21
N SER A 337 20.13 13.35 -26.96
CA SER A 337 19.12 12.40 -26.48
C SER A 337 18.99 11.22 -27.45
N PHE A 338 18.97 10.00 -26.89
CA PHE A 338 18.74 8.77 -27.66
C PHE A 338 17.25 8.55 -27.97
N VAL A 339 16.35 9.30 -27.33
CA VAL A 339 14.91 9.19 -27.54
C VAL A 339 14.53 9.71 -28.94
N PRO A 340 13.95 8.86 -29.79
CA PRO A 340 13.64 9.24 -31.18
C PRO A 340 12.43 10.19 -31.24
N LYS A 341 12.39 11.03 -32.26
CA LYS A 341 11.20 11.81 -32.59
C LYS A 341 10.11 10.92 -33.19
N ILE A 342 8.92 10.95 -32.63
CA ILE A 342 7.77 10.11 -33.03
C ILE A 342 6.81 10.83 -34.00
N THR A 343 7.34 11.68 -34.88
CA THR A 343 6.52 12.45 -35.84
C THR A 343 5.65 11.57 -36.74
N SER A 344 6.18 10.40 -37.17
CA SER A 344 5.42 9.43 -37.97
C SER A 344 4.23 8.85 -37.19
N TRP A 345 4.42 8.54 -35.90
CA TRP A 345 3.36 8.11 -35.00
C TRP A 345 2.29 9.19 -34.85
N GLY A 346 2.67 10.44 -34.60
CA GLY A 346 1.75 11.57 -34.53
C GLY A 346 0.91 11.75 -35.80
N LYS A 347 1.48 11.51 -36.99
CA LYS A 347 0.71 11.52 -38.27
C LYS A 347 -0.34 10.40 -38.33
N ILE A 348 0.01 9.19 -37.85
CA ILE A 348 -0.93 8.06 -37.75
C ILE A 348 -2.09 8.43 -36.83
N ILE A 349 -1.79 8.93 -35.62
CA ILE A 349 -2.78 9.35 -34.63
C ILE A 349 -3.78 10.39 -35.21
N VAL A 350 -3.28 11.38 -35.94
CA VAL A 350 -4.10 12.37 -36.58
C VAL A 350 -4.95 11.78 -37.74
N ARG A 351 -4.39 10.78 -38.45
CA ARG A 351 -5.12 10.11 -39.54
C ARG A 351 -6.30 9.27 -39.03
N THR A 352 -6.10 8.60 -37.89
CA THR A 352 -7.06 7.66 -37.27
C THR A 352 -7.99 8.30 -36.24
N ARG A 353 -8.01 9.62 -36.15
CA ARG A 353 -8.68 10.42 -35.09
C ARG A 353 -10.19 10.18 -34.89
N PHE A 354 -10.88 9.54 -35.83
CA PHE A 354 -12.28 9.17 -35.71
C PHE A 354 -12.48 7.67 -35.44
N VAL A 355 -11.48 6.85 -35.77
CA VAL A 355 -11.57 5.39 -35.67
C VAL A 355 -11.26 4.90 -34.25
N PHE A 356 -10.11 5.26 -33.72
CA PHE A 356 -9.71 4.80 -32.40
C PHE A 356 -10.61 5.29 -31.24
N PRO A 357 -11.13 6.52 -31.20
CA PRO A 357 -12.08 6.92 -30.16
C PRO A 357 -13.39 6.11 -30.20
N ILE A 358 -13.86 5.68 -31.36
CA ILE A 358 -15.05 4.82 -31.47
C ILE A 358 -14.72 3.41 -30.97
N ILE A 359 -13.59 2.84 -31.38
CA ILE A 359 -13.14 1.54 -30.89
C ILE A 359 -12.96 1.61 -29.36
N PHE A 360 -12.35 2.67 -28.86
CA PHE A 360 -12.18 2.87 -27.41
C PHE A 360 -13.50 2.90 -26.67
N LEU A 361 -14.52 3.57 -27.18
CA LEU A 361 -15.85 3.62 -26.57
C LEU A 361 -16.47 2.21 -26.49
N ILE A 362 -16.32 1.41 -27.54
CA ILE A 362 -16.80 0.02 -27.54
C ILE A 362 -16.04 -0.81 -26.49
N VAL A 363 -14.71 -0.74 -26.51
CA VAL A 363 -13.85 -1.45 -25.57
C VAL A 363 -14.17 -1.04 -24.13
N LEU A 364 -14.42 0.24 -23.90
CA LEU A 364 -14.75 0.78 -22.57
C LEU A 364 -16.04 0.16 -22.00
N VAL A 365 -17.08 -0.03 -22.81
CA VAL A 365 -18.34 -0.68 -22.38
C VAL A 365 -18.10 -2.14 -22.02
N PHE A 366 -17.33 -2.87 -22.83
CA PHE A 366 -17.00 -4.28 -22.55
C PHE A 366 -16.09 -4.38 -21.32
N ALA A 367 -15.05 -3.55 -21.22
CA ALA A 367 -14.12 -3.54 -20.10
C ALA A 367 -14.82 -3.20 -18.78
N PHE A 368 -15.75 -2.25 -18.78
CA PHE A 368 -16.58 -1.94 -17.60
C PHE A 368 -17.39 -3.16 -17.13
N ARG A 369 -18.06 -3.86 -18.08
CA ARG A 369 -18.80 -5.06 -17.72
C ARG A 369 -17.92 -6.18 -17.17
N LEU A 370 -16.79 -6.46 -17.84
CA LEU A 370 -15.88 -7.51 -17.45
C LEU A 370 -15.14 -7.19 -16.14
N SER A 371 -14.79 -5.94 -15.90
CA SER A 371 -14.15 -5.51 -14.64
C SER A 371 -15.10 -5.66 -13.45
N ASN A 372 -16.40 -5.38 -13.62
CA ASN A 372 -17.39 -5.53 -12.54
C ASN A 372 -17.84 -7.00 -12.33
N ALA A 373 -17.55 -7.88 -13.28
CA ALA A 373 -17.81 -9.30 -13.17
C ALA A 373 -16.55 -10.11 -12.76
N ALA A 374 -15.46 -9.43 -12.43
CA ALA A 374 -14.23 -10.09 -12.00
C ALA A 374 -14.42 -10.71 -10.61
N THR A 375 -13.92 -11.92 -10.46
CA THR A 375 -13.86 -12.63 -9.19
C THR A 375 -12.61 -12.19 -8.42
N TYR A 376 -12.74 -12.00 -7.10
CA TYR A 376 -11.65 -11.60 -6.22
C TYR A 376 -11.43 -12.69 -5.18
N ILE A 377 -10.20 -12.76 -4.70
CA ILE A 377 -9.75 -13.61 -3.61
C ILE A 377 -9.63 -12.72 -2.37
N PHE A 378 -10.15 -13.20 -1.25
CA PHE A 378 -10.13 -12.48 0.03
C PHE A 378 -9.17 -13.12 1.04
N ASP A 379 -8.90 -14.42 0.92
CA ASP A 379 -7.90 -15.10 1.74
C ASP A 379 -6.49 -14.98 1.14
N LYS A 380 -5.50 -14.68 2.00
CA LYS A 380 -4.09 -14.49 1.60
C LYS A 380 -3.43 -15.78 1.12
N TYR A 381 -3.84 -16.91 1.66
CA TYR A 381 -3.26 -18.22 1.35
C TYR A 381 -3.86 -18.87 0.09
N THR A 382 -5.07 -18.47 -0.27
CA THR A 382 -5.70 -18.86 -1.56
C THR A 382 -5.11 -18.04 -2.72
N ALA A 383 -4.60 -16.84 -2.46
CA ALA A 383 -3.97 -16.01 -3.48
C ALA A 383 -2.73 -16.70 -4.07
N ARG A 384 -2.62 -16.71 -5.40
CA ARG A 384 -1.49 -17.34 -6.09
C ARG A 384 -0.50 -16.29 -6.57
N GLY A 385 0.77 -16.49 -6.21
CA GLY A 385 1.92 -15.72 -6.66
C GLY A 385 2.72 -16.43 -7.77
N PRO A 386 3.74 -15.78 -8.34
CA PRO A 386 4.59 -16.38 -9.37
C PRO A 386 5.56 -17.42 -8.82
N LYS A 387 5.85 -17.37 -7.53
CA LYS A 387 6.69 -18.33 -6.80
C LYS A 387 5.82 -19.13 -5.85
N LYS A 388 6.02 -20.44 -5.81
CA LYS A 388 5.51 -21.26 -4.72
C LYS A 388 6.55 -21.28 -3.60
N THR A 389 6.15 -20.83 -2.42
CA THR A 389 6.97 -21.00 -1.23
C THR A 389 6.87 -22.45 -0.74
N PRO A 390 7.87 -22.98 0.00
CA PRO A 390 7.77 -24.33 0.59
C PRO A 390 6.50 -24.50 1.43
N TYR A 391 6.10 -23.43 2.13
CA TYR A 391 4.87 -23.38 2.92
C TYR A 391 3.60 -23.58 2.05
N ILE A 392 3.47 -22.85 0.96
CA ILE A 392 2.33 -22.98 0.03
C ILE A 392 2.35 -24.34 -0.66
N GLU A 393 3.54 -24.87 -1.01
CA GLU A 393 3.69 -26.18 -1.61
C GLU A 393 3.27 -27.28 -0.63
N ALA A 394 3.64 -27.17 0.64
CA ALA A 394 3.23 -28.09 1.69
C ALA A 394 1.71 -28.06 1.89
N LYS A 395 1.12 -26.86 2.02
CA LYS A 395 -0.33 -26.69 2.15
C LYS A 395 -1.07 -27.30 0.96
N ASP A 396 -0.68 -26.96 -0.28
CA ASP A 396 -1.32 -27.49 -1.50
C ASP A 396 -1.26 -29.02 -1.51
N ARG A 397 -0.12 -29.63 -1.12
CA ARG A 397 0.05 -31.10 -1.10
C ARG A 397 -0.79 -31.78 -0.03
N ILE A 398 -0.86 -31.18 1.16
CA ILE A 398 -1.69 -31.69 2.26
C ILE A 398 -3.17 -31.63 1.87
N ASP A 399 -3.64 -30.48 1.40
CA ASP A 399 -5.04 -30.27 1.01
C ASP A 399 -5.46 -31.16 -0.19
N GLU A 400 -4.56 -31.36 -1.18
CA GLU A 400 -4.82 -32.28 -2.31
C GLU A 400 -4.98 -33.74 -1.88
N THR A 401 -4.29 -34.15 -0.78
CA THR A 401 -4.27 -35.58 -0.38
C THR A 401 -5.31 -35.86 0.71
N PHE A 402 -5.43 -34.99 1.73
CA PHE A 402 -6.19 -35.27 2.95
C PHE A 402 -7.42 -34.37 3.14
N GLU A 403 -7.74 -33.48 2.19
CA GLU A 403 -8.88 -32.55 2.26
C GLU A 403 -8.99 -31.84 3.62
N THR A 404 -7.85 -31.35 4.12
CA THR A 404 -7.81 -30.68 5.43
C THR A 404 -8.68 -29.44 5.40
N GLY A 405 -9.54 -29.30 6.42
CA GLY A 405 -10.42 -28.14 6.54
C GLY A 405 -9.73 -26.94 7.18
N ASN A 406 -10.54 -25.96 7.49
CA ASN A 406 -10.13 -24.67 8.07
C ASN A 406 -10.47 -24.64 9.57
N ASN A 407 -9.51 -24.28 10.42
CA ASN A 407 -9.76 -24.12 11.84
C ASN A 407 -10.51 -22.83 12.11
N LEU A 408 -11.60 -22.95 12.88
CA LEU A 408 -12.36 -21.84 13.40
C LEU A 408 -12.50 -21.97 14.91
N ALA A 409 -12.75 -20.86 15.60
CA ALA A 409 -13.08 -20.86 17.00
C ALA A 409 -14.43 -20.14 17.23
N ILE A 410 -15.22 -20.65 18.17
CA ILE A 410 -16.32 -19.91 18.75
C ILE A 410 -15.86 -19.44 20.12
N VAL A 411 -15.79 -18.12 20.32
CA VAL A 411 -15.52 -17.49 21.60
C VAL A 411 -16.86 -17.13 22.26
N LEU A 412 -17.06 -17.57 23.48
CA LEU A 412 -18.30 -17.46 24.21
C LEU A 412 -18.05 -17.17 25.70
N PRO A 413 -19.04 -16.70 26.49
CA PRO A 413 -18.88 -16.43 27.91
C PRO A 413 -18.61 -17.71 28.68
N LYS A 414 -17.63 -17.68 29.62
CA LYS A 414 -17.20 -18.78 30.48
C LYS A 414 -18.28 -19.29 31.40
N GLY A 415 -18.31 -20.60 31.67
CA GLY A 415 -18.89 -21.22 32.86
C GLY A 415 -20.26 -21.86 32.64
N ASP A 416 -20.72 -22.03 31.41
CA ASP A 416 -21.93 -22.76 31.08
C ASP A 416 -21.62 -23.97 30.22
N TYR A 417 -20.95 -24.97 30.81
CA TYR A 417 -20.49 -26.16 30.10
C TYR A 417 -21.65 -27.01 29.53
N ASP A 418 -22.83 -26.96 30.13
CA ASP A 418 -24.04 -27.63 29.61
C ASP A 418 -24.42 -27.03 28.25
N THR A 419 -24.48 -25.71 28.15
CA THR A 419 -24.75 -25.00 26.90
C THR A 419 -23.62 -25.19 25.90
N GLU A 420 -22.34 -25.21 26.32
CA GLU A 420 -21.22 -25.52 25.46
C GLU A 420 -21.33 -26.93 24.85
N ALA A 421 -21.71 -27.91 25.66
CA ALA A 421 -21.95 -29.29 25.20
C ALA A 421 -23.08 -29.37 24.16
N GLU A 422 -24.18 -28.58 24.33
CA GLU A 422 -25.23 -28.50 23.31
C GLU A 422 -24.71 -27.93 21.98
N ILE A 423 -23.92 -26.86 22.03
CA ILE A 423 -23.26 -26.29 20.83
C ILE A 423 -22.34 -27.29 20.16
N ILE A 424 -21.50 -27.99 20.93
CA ILE A 424 -20.60 -29.06 20.43
C ILE A 424 -21.39 -30.17 19.76
N SER A 425 -22.49 -30.60 20.38
CA SER A 425 -23.37 -31.64 19.80
C SER A 425 -23.97 -31.19 18.46
N ASP A 426 -24.44 -29.93 18.36
CA ASP A 426 -24.93 -29.38 17.09
C ASP A 426 -23.81 -29.30 16.03
N LEU A 427 -22.61 -28.83 16.41
CA LEU A 427 -21.46 -28.78 15.51
C LEU A 427 -21.09 -30.18 14.96
N LYS A 428 -20.96 -31.19 15.84
CA LYS A 428 -20.64 -32.59 15.46
C LYS A 428 -21.72 -33.22 14.60
N SER A 429 -22.97 -32.78 14.68
CA SER A 429 -24.08 -33.25 13.83
C SER A 429 -24.00 -32.80 12.38
N ARG A 430 -23.14 -31.82 12.07
CA ARG A 430 -23.00 -31.21 10.74
C ARG A 430 -21.94 -31.93 9.92
N GLU A 431 -22.32 -32.50 8.80
CA GLU A 431 -21.42 -33.27 7.92
C GLU A 431 -20.16 -32.51 7.46
N TYR A 432 -20.27 -31.16 7.39
CA TYR A 432 -19.18 -30.28 6.97
C TYR A 432 -18.30 -29.77 8.13
N VAL A 433 -18.57 -30.18 9.38
CA VAL A 433 -17.71 -29.94 10.54
C VAL A 433 -16.90 -31.21 10.78
N GLY A 434 -15.61 -31.04 11.00
CA GLY A 434 -14.70 -32.10 11.41
C GLY A 434 -14.54 -32.15 12.93
N ASP A 435 -13.29 -32.20 13.39
CA ASP A 435 -12.97 -32.27 14.80
C ASP A 435 -13.45 -31.03 15.54
N VAL A 436 -13.92 -31.24 16.78
CA VAL A 436 -14.35 -30.17 17.70
C VAL A 436 -13.62 -30.38 19.01
N LEU A 437 -12.92 -29.33 19.46
CA LEU A 437 -12.16 -29.32 20.70
C LEU A 437 -12.65 -28.18 21.61
N ALA A 438 -13.02 -28.50 22.84
CA ALA A 438 -13.43 -27.56 23.89
C ALA A 438 -13.20 -28.22 25.25
N LEU A 439 -13.16 -27.46 26.31
CA LEU A 439 -13.00 -28.01 27.65
C LEU A 439 -14.18 -28.94 28.01
N ALA A 440 -15.38 -28.61 27.50
CA ALA A 440 -16.59 -29.37 27.72
C ALA A 440 -16.69 -30.71 26.94
N ASN A 441 -15.68 -31.09 26.14
CA ASN A 441 -15.65 -32.36 25.45
C ASN A 441 -14.29 -33.12 25.58
N VAL A 442 -13.48 -32.75 26.54
CA VAL A 442 -12.28 -33.51 26.91
C VAL A 442 -12.73 -34.78 27.64
N GLU A 443 -12.52 -35.92 27.03
CA GLU A 443 -12.89 -37.24 27.57
C GLU A 443 -11.96 -37.65 28.71
N VAL A 444 -12.51 -38.33 29.72
CA VAL A 444 -11.75 -38.78 30.89
C VAL A 444 -12.14 -40.20 31.27
N GLY A 445 -11.19 -40.98 31.83
CA GLY A 445 -11.35 -42.38 32.24
C GLY A 445 -11.05 -43.36 31.12
N ASP A 446 -10.76 -44.63 31.47
CA ASP A 446 -10.34 -45.67 30.53
C ASP A 446 -11.44 -45.99 29.48
N ASP A 447 -12.72 -45.92 29.86
CA ASP A 447 -13.86 -46.24 28.98
C ASP A 447 -14.39 -44.99 28.22
N LYS A 448 -13.84 -43.80 28.47
CA LYS A 448 -14.23 -42.50 27.83
C LYS A 448 -15.73 -42.19 27.85
N GLU A 449 -16.42 -42.67 28.86
CA GLU A 449 -17.88 -42.41 29.05
C GLU A 449 -18.15 -41.02 29.60
N TYR A 450 -17.17 -40.32 30.21
CA TYR A 450 -17.32 -39.04 30.87
C TYR A 450 -16.42 -38.00 30.25
N VAL A 451 -16.85 -36.73 30.38
CA VAL A 451 -16.01 -35.58 30.04
C VAL A 451 -15.53 -34.85 31.27
N LEU A 452 -14.43 -34.10 31.18
CA LEU A 452 -13.79 -33.39 32.28
C LEU A 452 -14.73 -32.47 33.04
N THR A 453 -15.73 -31.91 32.39
CA THR A 453 -16.71 -30.97 32.95
C THR A 453 -17.98 -31.67 33.51
N ASP A 454 -18.12 -32.97 33.29
CA ASP A 454 -19.26 -33.72 33.80
C ASP A 454 -19.32 -33.69 35.33
N SER A 455 -20.54 -33.46 35.85
CA SER A 455 -20.79 -33.60 37.25
C SER A 455 -21.06 -35.06 37.61
N VAL A 456 -20.18 -35.68 38.36
CA VAL A 456 -20.17 -37.12 38.68
C VAL A 456 -20.42 -37.37 40.17
N THR A 457 -20.99 -38.54 40.50
CA THR A 457 -21.18 -39.01 41.87
C THR A 457 -19.86 -39.61 42.39
N PRO A 458 -19.70 -39.81 43.75
CA PRO A 458 -18.52 -40.48 44.29
C PRO A 458 -18.24 -41.87 43.71
N ARG A 459 -19.28 -42.57 43.23
CA ARG A 459 -19.14 -43.87 42.60
C ARG A 459 -18.60 -43.78 41.17
N GLU A 460 -19.15 -42.89 40.40
CA GLU A 460 -18.72 -42.59 39.04
C GLU A 460 -17.29 -42.06 39.03
N PHE A 461 -16.95 -41.15 39.98
CA PHE A 461 -15.55 -40.66 40.13
C PHE A 461 -14.57 -41.78 40.50
N ALA A 462 -14.98 -42.71 41.38
CA ALA A 462 -14.13 -43.85 41.75
C ALA A 462 -13.84 -44.78 40.57
N GLU A 463 -14.73 -44.85 39.59
CA GLU A 463 -14.57 -45.60 38.33
C GLU A 463 -13.61 -44.88 37.39
N ILE A 464 -13.79 -43.56 37.21
CA ILE A 464 -12.93 -42.72 36.38
C ILE A 464 -11.45 -42.70 36.88
N ALA A 465 -11.27 -42.56 38.18
CA ALA A 465 -9.94 -42.37 38.82
C ALA A 465 -9.28 -43.70 39.30
N ASP A 466 -9.89 -44.84 39.01
CA ASP A 466 -9.49 -46.20 39.50
C ASP A 466 -9.16 -46.20 41.03
N VAL A 467 -10.03 -45.61 41.82
CA VAL A 467 -9.87 -45.52 43.28
C VAL A 467 -11.02 -46.23 44.01
N ASP A 468 -10.80 -46.55 45.30
CA ASP A 468 -11.87 -47.17 46.15
C ASP A 468 -13.01 -46.18 46.38
N VAL A 469 -14.27 -46.65 46.22
CA VAL A 469 -15.48 -45.85 46.40
C VAL A 469 -15.54 -45.21 47.78
N GLY A 470 -14.99 -45.87 48.83
CA GLY A 470 -14.91 -45.30 50.16
C GLY A 470 -13.95 -44.09 50.22
N LEU A 471 -12.86 -44.12 49.47
CA LEU A 471 -11.97 -42.96 49.33
C LEU A 471 -12.62 -41.84 48.59
N ALA A 472 -13.31 -42.10 47.48
CA ALA A 472 -14.04 -41.10 46.72
C ALA A 472 -15.13 -40.38 47.61
N LYS A 473 -15.87 -41.13 48.41
CA LYS A 473 -16.82 -40.52 49.36
C LYS A 473 -16.14 -39.63 50.39
N VAL A 474 -14.98 -39.98 50.87
CA VAL A 474 -14.19 -39.14 51.79
C VAL A 474 -13.78 -37.85 51.09
N LEU A 475 -13.29 -37.92 49.85
CA LEU A 475 -12.92 -36.76 49.03
C LEU A 475 -14.12 -35.79 48.87
N TYR A 476 -15.27 -36.33 48.44
CA TYR A 476 -16.50 -35.56 48.31
C TYR A 476 -16.98 -34.92 49.61
N THR A 477 -16.80 -35.64 50.73
CA THR A 477 -17.16 -35.12 52.07
C THR A 477 -16.27 -33.93 52.41
N VAL A 478 -14.93 -34.06 52.17
CA VAL A 478 -14.00 -33.00 52.46
C VAL A 478 -14.19 -31.81 51.50
N TYR A 479 -14.49 -32.06 50.23
CA TYR A 479 -14.84 -31.04 49.24
C TYR A 479 -16.09 -30.25 49.65
N ALA A 480 -17.19 -30.96 49.96
CA ALA A 480 -18.43 -30.33 50.41
C ALA A 480 -18.27 -29.52 51.68
N GLN A 481 -17.40 -29.96 52.59
CA GLN A 481 -17.08 -29.23 53.83
C GLN A 481 -16.24 -27.98 53.57
N ASP A 482 -15.24 -28.06 52.65
CA ASP A 482 -14.37 -26.97 52.31
C ASP A 482 -15.14 -25.85 51.57
N LYS A 483 -16.07 -26.21 50.69
CA LYS A 483 -16.92 -25.29 49.94
C LYS A 483 -18.19 -24.87 50.72
N GLU A 484 -18.35 -25.27 52.02
CA GLU A 484 -19.53 -24.97 52.86
C GLU A 484 -20.86 -25.43 52.27
N ILE A 485 -20.87 -26.51 51.46
CA ILE A 485 -22.07 -27.03 50.78
C ILE A 485 -22.83 -28.00 51.72
N TYR A 486 -23.57 -27.47 52.63
CA TYR A 486 -24.25 -28.30 53.68
C TYR A 486 -25.40 -29.14 53.11
N GLY A 487 -25.95 -28.83 51.93
CA GLY A 487 -27.02 -29.60 51.26
C GLY A 487 -26.61 -31.04 50.96
N ALA A 488 -25.32 -31.22 50.54
CA ALA A 488 -24.76 -32.54 50.23
C ALA A 488 -24.85 -33.55 51.38
N PHE A 489 -24.86 -33.08 52.62
CA PHE A 489 -25.00 -33.94 53.82
C PHE A 489 -26.48 -34.27 54.16
N ILE A 490 -27.42 -33.44 53.66
CA ILE A 490 -28.89 -33.64 53.91
C ILE A 490 -29.41 -34.64 52.92
N ASP A 491 -29.07 -34.52 51.64
CA ASP A 491 -29.57 -35.40 50.58
C ASP A 491 -28.79 -36.73 50.45
N GLY A 492 -27.63 -36.80 51.10
CA GLY A 492 -26.73 -37.96 51.11
C GLY A 492 -25.56 -37.78 50.17
N ILE A 493 -24.37 -38.04 50.64
CA ILE A 493 -23.12 -37.84 49.87
C ILE A 493 -23.02 -38.73 48.61
N ASP A 494 -23.79 -39.84 48.61
CA ASP A 494 -23.79 -40.81 47.50
C ASP A 494 -24.50 -40.27 46.23
N GLU A 495 -25.40 -39.28 46.37
CA GLU A 495 -26.12 -38.65 45.30
C GLU A 495 -25.53 -37.28 44.96
N TYR A 496 -24.54 -36.82 45.70
CA TYR A 496 -23.92 -35.51 45.52
C TYR A 496 -23.00 -35.55 44.28
N ARG A 497 -23.18 -34.60 43.34
CA ARG A 497 -22.42 -34.50 42.10
C ARG A 497 -21.49 -33.32 42.12
N VAL A 498 -20.27 -33.54 41.67
CA VAL A 498 -19.22 -32.50 41.52
C VAL A 498 -18.53 -32.71 40.15
N SER A 499 -18.14 -31.65 39.46
CA SER A 499 -17.42 -31.80 38.21
C SER A 499 -16.05 -32.47 38.42
N VAL A 500 -15.66 -33.30 37.48
CA VAL A 500 -14.36 -34.00 37.54
C VAL A 500 -13.25 -32.96 37.62
N LEU A 501 -13.35 -31.88 36.86
CA LEU A 501 -12.43 -30.75 36.87
C LEU A 501 -12.25 -30.14 38.25
N ASP A 502 -13.36 -29.77 38.92
CA ASP A 502 -13.34 -29.18 40.27
C ASP A 502 -12.74 -30.14 41.32
N LEU A 503 -12.92 -31.44 41.16
CA LEU A 503 -12.34 -32.44 42.02
C LEU A 503 -10.85 -32.58 41.87
N ILE A 504 -10.36 -32.60 40.63
CA ILE A 504 -8.91 -32.69 40.35
C ILE A 504 -8.22 -31.44 40.90
N ASP A 505 -8.73 -30.27 40.60
CA ASP A 505 -8.21 -29.02 41.19
C ASP A 505 -8.19 -29.05 42.71
N PHE A 506 -9.24 -29.50 43.31
CA PHE A 506 -9.35 -29.61 44.76
C PHE A 506 -8.32 -30.60 45.33
N ILE A 507 -8.13 -31.76 44.72
CA ILE A 507 -7.19 -32.77 45.17
C ILE A 507 -5.76 -32.22 45.05
N TYR A 508 -5.45 -31.54 43.93
CA TYR A 508 -4.16 -30.89 43.71
C TYR A 508 -3.85 -29.82 44.77
N ASP A 509 -4.79 -28.91 45.02
CA ASP A 509 -4.68 -27.87 46.04
C ASP A 509 -4.43 -28.45 47.46
N LYS A 510 -5.13 -29.54 47.76
CA LYS A 510 -4.96 -30.20 49.04
C LYS A 510 -3.62 -30.97 49.19
N LYS A 511 -3.11 -31.48 48.11
CA LYS A 511 -1.76 -32.06 48.01
C LYS A 511 -0.69 -30.96 48.23
N GLU A 512 -0.77 -29.85 47.52
CA GLU A 512 0.19 -28.75 47.65
C GLU A 512 0.16 -28.11 49.06
N SER A 513 -1.01 -28.02 49.68
CA SER A 513 -1.12 -27.57 51.08
C SER A 513 -0.64 -28.56 52.12
N GLY A 514 -0.20 -29.78 51.70
CA GLY A 514 0.22 -30.85 52.60
C GLY A 514 -0.91 -31.47 53.41
N SER A 515 -2.16 -31.25 53.01
CA SER A 515 -3.35 -31.80 53.65
C SER A 515 -3.60 -33.24 53.27
N PHE A 516 -3.19 -33.66 52.05
CA PHE A 516 -3.25 -35.04 51.57
C PHE A 516 -1.81 -35.62 51.45
N ASN A 517 -1.66 -36.86 51.92
CA ASN A 517 -0.40 -37.62 51.74
C ASN A 517 -0.67 -38.68 50.68
N LEU A 518 -0.24 -38.42 49.44
CA LEU A 518 -0.25 -39.36 48.37
C LEU A 518 1.05 -40.19 48.32
N SER A 519 1.00 -41.39 47.72
CA SER A 519 2.24 -42.10 47.36
C SER A 519 2.99 -41.34 46.26
N ALA A 520 4.29 -41.56 46.12
CA ALA A 520 5.11 -40.89 45.13
C ALA A 520 4.50 -41.05 43.70
N ARG A 521 4.06 -42.24 43.31
CA ARG A 521 3.45 -42.54 42.03
C ARG A 521 2.15 -41.74 41.84
N GLN A 522 1.24 -41.77 42.85
CA GLN A 522 -0.01 -41.03 42.75
C GLN A 522 0.20 -39.52 42.73
N SER A 523 1.26 -39.03 43.36
CA SER A 523 1.65 -37.63 43.27
C SER A 523 2.13 -37.27 41.87
N ASP A 524 2.99 -38.11 41.28
CA ASP A 524 3.51 -37.91 39.94
C ASP A 524 2.38 -38.00 38.91
N ASP A 525 1.51 -39.03 38.97
CA ASP A 525 0.34 -39.20 38.09
C ASP A 525 -0.62 -37.98 38.21
N LEU A 526 -0.84 -37.44 39.43
CA LEU A 526 -1.71 -36.23 39.60
C LEU A 526 -1.05 -34.96 39.08
N ASP A 527 0.26 -34.81 39.20
CA ASP A 527 1.01 -33.70 38.67
C ASP A 527 0.90 -33.67 37.13
N ASP A 528 1.09 -34.84 36.48
CA ASP A 528 1.00 -34.99 35.03
C ASP A 528 -0.43 -34.67 34.52
N ILE A 529 -1.47 -35.19 35.20
CA ILE A 529 -2.89 -34.88 34.83
C ILE A 529 -3.20 -33.38 35.02
N HIS A 530 -2.76 -32.82 36.17
CA HIS A 530 -3.00 -31.40 36.42
C HIS A 530 -2.32 -30.49 35.38
N GLU A 531 -1.08 -30.82 34.99
CA GLU A 531 -0.33 -30.11 33.96
C GLU A 531 -1.07 -30.17 32.60
N GLN A 532 -1.56 -31.36 32.20
CA GLN A 532 -2.36 -31.50 30.98
C GLN A 532 -3.65 -30.69 31.03
N ILE A 533 -4.35 -30.66 32.16
CA ILE A 533 -5.57 -29.86 32.33
C ILE A 533 -5.26 -28.37 32.27
N GLU A 534 -4.20 -27.92 32.90
CA GLU A 534 -3.84 -26.51 32.86
C GLU A 534 -3.43 -26.07 31.45
N ASN A 535 -2.69 -26.92 30.72
CA ASN A 535 -2.35 -26.68 29.33
C ASN A 535 -3.61 -26.58 28.44
N ALA A 536 -4.58 -27.48 28.64
CA ALA A 536 -5.87 -27.41 27.95
C ALA A 536 -6.69 -26.16 28.37
N ARG A 537 -6.68 -25.82 29.66
CA ARG A 537 -7.39 -24.66 30.19
C ARG A 537 -6.88 -23.35 29.62
N VAL A 538 -5.56 -23.14 29.64
CA VAL A 538 -4.94 -21.91 29.12
C VAL A 538 -5.29 -21.68 27.63
N GLN A 539 -5.42 -22.79 26.86
CA GLN A 539 -5.81 -22.72 25.46
C GLN A 539 -7.32 -22.56 25.26
N LEU A 540 -8.18 -23.13 26.09
CA LEU A 540 -9.62 -23.26 25.83
C LEU A 540 -10.49 -22.39 26.73
N GLU A 541 -9.96 -21.85 27.81
CA GLU A 541 -10.70 -21.05 28.78
C GLU A 541 -9.84 -19.89 29.32
N SER A 542 -10.43 -18.71 29.41
CA SER A 542 -9.83 -17.51 30.04
C SER A 542 -10.55 -17.13 31.34
N GLU A 543 -10.28 -15.92 31.87
CA GLU A 543 -11.04 -15.43 33.04
C GLU A 543 -12.51 -15.13 32.71
N GLU A 544 -12.82 -14.63 31.50
CA GLU A 544 -14.15 -14.17 31.07
C GLU A 544 -14.80 -15.02 29.98
N HIS A 545 -13.99 -15.73 29.17
CA HIS A 545 -14.44 -16.45 27.99
C HIS A 545 -13.98 -17.90 27.96
N SER A 546 -14.75 -18.74 27.24
CA SER A 546 -14.37 -20.06 26.76
C SER A 546 -14.26 -20.05 25.24
N ARG A 547 -13.47 -20.95 24.66
CA ARG A 547 -13.43 -21.13 23.20
C ARG A 547 -13.65 -22.58 22.80
N ILE A 548 -14.45 -22.76 21.75
CA ILE A 548 -14.67 -24.04 21.07
C ILE A 548 -13.92 -23.96 19.75
N ILE A 549 -12.89 -24.77 19.56
CA ILE A 549 -12.13 -24.88 18.31
C ILE A 549 -12.77 -25.98 17.48
N PHE A 550 -12.99 -25.73 16.20
CA PHE A 550 -13.53 -26.74 15.29
C PHE A 550 -12.95 -26.59 13.89
N ASN A 551 -12.96 -27.70 13.14
CA ASN A 551 -12.51 -27.74 11.77
C ASN A 551 -13.70 -27.66 10.80
N LEU A 552 -13.65 -26.74 9.83
CA LEU A 552 -14.67 -26.58 8.79
C LEU A 552 -14.13 -27.16 7.47
N LYS A 553 -14.73 -28.23 6.96
CA LYS A 553 -14.34 -28.89 5.71
C LYS A 553 -14.69 -28.04 4.49
N GLY A 554 -13.81 -28.04 3.50
CA GLY A 554 -13.96 -27.33 2.23
C GLY A 554 -13.05 -26.11 2.07
N ASP A 555 -13.30 -25.31 1.04
CA ASP A 555 -12.49 -24.14 0.71
C ASP A 555 -12.61 -23.04 1.77
N VAL A 556 -11.56 -22.23 1.97
CA VAL A 556 -11.56 -21.09 2.90
C VAL A 556 -12.60 -20.04 2.53
N GLU A 557 -12.84 -19.85 1.24
CA GLU A 557 -13.74 -18.80 0.73
C GLU A 557 -14.71 -19.32 -0.32
N GLY A 558 -15.84 -18.65 -0.47
CA GLY A 558 -16.88 -18.96 -1.41
C GLY A 558 -18.28 -18.85 -0.81
N GLU A 559 -19.31 -18.77 -1.65
CA GLU A 559 -20.69 -18.61 -1.18
C GLU A 559 -21.15 -19.75 -0.27
N GLU A 560 -20.67 -20.97 -0.53
CA GLU A 560 -20.99 -22.15 0.28
C GLU A 560 -20.37 -22.05 1.67
N THR A 561 -19.07 -21.75 1.75
CA THR A 561 -18.34 -21.57 3.00
C THR A 561 -18.95 -20.43 3.83
N TYR A 562 -19.23 -19.29 3.21
CA TYR A 562 -19.85 -18.15 3.90
C TYR A 562 -21.25 -18.50 4.44
N SER A 563 -22.03 -19.27 3.69
CA SER A 563 -23.36 -19.75 4.16
C SER A 563 -23.23 -20.72 5.34
N ARG A 564 -22.23 -21.62 5.34
CA ARG A 564 -21.94 -22.53 6.46
C ARG A 564 -21.54 -21.76 7.71
N VAL A 565 -20.62 -20.80 7.58
CA VAL A 565 -20.20 -19.91 8.67
C VAL A 565 -21.37 -19.13 9.24
N ASP A 566 -22.22 -18.53 8.40
CA ASP A 566 -23.43 -17.83 8.86
C ASP A 566 -24.41 -18.76 9.58
N SER A 567 -24.56 -20.01 9.12
CA SER A 567 -25.39 -21.00 9.78
C SER A 567 -24.87 -21.36 11.18
N ILE A 568 -23.56 -21.52 11.34
CA ILE A 568 -22.90 -21.78 12.62
C ILE A 568 -23.06 -20.55 13.54
N ARG A 569 -22.83 -19.36 13.03
CA ARG A 569 -23.00 -18.09 13.77
C ARG A 569 -24.43 -17.95 14.30
N GLN A 570 -25.42 -18.16 13.44
CA GLN A 570 -26.83 -18.08 13.83
C GLN A 570 -27.21 -19.12 14.90
N MET A 571 -26.67 -20.34 14.78
CA MET A 571 -26.85 -21.38 15.75
C MET A 571 -26.28 -20.96 17.10
N ALA A 572 -25.03 -20.58 17.17
CA ALA A 572 -24.39 -20.18 18.42
C ALA A 572 -25.03 -18.94 19.03
N GLN A 573 -25.46 -17.94 18.24
CA GLN A 573 -26.21 -16.78 18.70
C GLN A 573 -27.59 -17.13 19.28
N SER A 574 -28.18 -18.29 18.93
CA SER A 574 -29.44 -18.72 19.52
C SER A 574 -29.31 -19.05 21.02
N PHE A 575 -28.09 -19.42 21.45
CA PHE A 575 -27.79 -19.71 22.86
C PHE A 575 -27.36 -18.45 23.64
N TYR A 576 -26.41 -17.70 23.12
CA TYR A 576 -25.78 -16.58 23.85
C TYR A 576 -26.09 -15.17 23.28
N LYS A 577 -26.91 -15.06 22.24
CA LYS A 577 -27.26 -13.82 21.52
C LYS A 577 -26.01 -13.11 20.99
N ASP A 578 -25.80 -11.82 21.40
CA ASP A 578 -24.73 -10.97 20.91
C ASP A 578 -23.39 -11.13 21.68
N ARG A 579 -23.23 -12.23 22.41
CA ARG A 579 -22.05 -12.47 23.26
C ARG A 579 -21.11 -13.54 22.72
N ILE A 580 -21.26 -13.90 21.46
CA ILE A 580 -20.40 -14.90 20.83
C ILE A 580 -19.69 -14.32 19.63
N PHE A 581 -18.52 -14.85 19.35
CA PHE A 581 -17.74 -14.48 18.19
C PHE A 581 -17.29 -15.75 17.47
N VAL A 582 -17.56 -15.85 16.17
CA VAL A 582 -17.02 -16.92 15.33
C VAL A 582 -15.82 -16.36 14.59
N VAL A 583 -14.64 -16.95 14.78
CA VAL A 583 -13.34 -16.43 14.35
C VAL A 583 -12.59 -17.47 13.54
N GLY A 584 -11.92 -17.04 12.49
CA GLY A 584 -11.06 -17.86 11.62
C GLY A 584 -10.90 -17.23 10.24
N ASP A 585 -10.07 -17.83 9.39
CA ASP A 585 -9.83 -17.34 8.04
C ASP A 585 -11.11 -17.24 7.19
N PRO A 586 -12.04 -18.22 7.24
CA PRO A 586 -13.31 -18.09 6.53
C PRO A 586 -14.20 -16.93 6.97
N THR A 587 -14.20 -16.57 8.27
CA THR A 587 -14.96 -15.42 8.77
C THR A 587 -14.32 -14.11 8.34
N ALA A 588 -12.99 -14.03 8.39
CA ALA A 588 -12.23 -12.87 7.91
C ALA A 588 -12.48 -12.63 6.41
N ALA A 589 -12.42 -13.69 5.60
CA ALA A 589 -12.71 -13.63 4.16
C ALA A 589 -14.16 -13.18 3.88
N ALA A 590 -15.14 -13.66 4.67
CA ALA A 590 -16.53 -13.25 4.55
C ALA A 590 -16.74 -11.77 4.88
N ASP A 591 -16.14 -11.27 5.97
CA ASP A 591 -16.21 -9.86 6.38
C ASP A 591 -15.57 -8.94 5.33
N LEU A 592 -14.41 -9.32 4.79
CA LEU A 592 -13.73 -8.60 3.71
C LEU A 592 -14.57 -8.58 2.44
N SER A 593 -15.15 -9.71 2.05
CA SER A 593 -16.02 -9.83 0.87
C SER A 593 -17.26 -8.95 0.98
N SER A 594 -17.87 -8.88 2.15
CA SER A 594 -19.08 -8.08 2.42
C SER A 594 -18.81 -6.57 2.32
N SER A 595 -17.66 -6.11 2.82
CA SER A 595 -17.25 -4.70 2.81
C SER A 595 -16.69 -4.23 1.46
N PHE A 596 -16.15 -5.16 0.65
CA PHE A 596 -15.44 -4.86 -0.60
C PHE A 596 -16.22 -4.00 -1.59
N ASN A 597 -17.50 -4.31 -1.84
CA ASN A 597 -18.31 -3.58 -2.81
C ASN A 597 -18.51 -2.11 -2.42
N ASN A 598 -18.68 -1.84 -1.11
CA ASN A 598 -18.82 -0.49 -0.59
C ASN A 598 -17.50 0.28 -0.70
N ASP A 599 -16.40 -0.34 -0.31
CA ASP A 599 -15.07 0.24 -0.41
C ASP A 599 -14.69 0.54 -1.85
N ASN A 600 -14.96 -0.38 -2.77
CA ASN A 600 -14.69 -0.20 -4.19
C ASN A 600 -15.44 1.01 -4.77
N LEU A 601 -16.73 1.13 -4.50
CA LEU A 601 -17.54 2.27 -4.97
C LEU A 601 -17.04 3.57 -4.33
N LEU A 602 -16.82 3.58 -3.02
CA LEU A 602 -16.39 4.76 -2.27
C LEU A 602 -15.04 5.28 -2.79
N ILE A 603 -14.03 4.39 -2.89
CA ILE A 603 -12.68 4.76 -3.36
C ILE A 603 -12.71 5.26 -4.79
N SER A 604 -13.42 4.55 -5.69
CA SER A 604 -13.52 4.94 -7.10
C SER A 604 -14.15 6.32 -7.28
N VAL A 605 -15.22 6.61 -6.55
CA VAL A 605 -15.91 7.90 -6.60
C VAL A 605 -15.07 9.00 -5.98
N LEU A 606 -14.49 8.77 -4.79
CA LEU A 606 -13.67 9.78 -4.10
C LEU A 606 -12.42 10.12 -4.88
N THR A 607 -11.72 9.10 -5.41
CA THR A 607 -10.51 9.32 -6.22
C THR A 607 -10.83 10.13 -7.46
N ALA A 608 -11.85 9.73 -8.21
CA ALA A 608 -12.29 10.48 -9.40
C ALA A 608 -12.73 11.91 -9.06
N PHE A 609 -13.41 12.10 -7.93
CA PHE A 609 -13.86 13.41 -7.46
C PHE A 609 -12.68 14.31 -7.09
N PHE A 610 -11.76 13.85 -6.22
CA PHE A 610 -10.62 14.65 -5.80
C PHE A 610 -9.71 15.01 -6.97
N VAL A 611 -9.37 14.03 -7.80
CA VAL A 611 -8.57 14.25 -9.01
C VAL A 611 -9.29 15.20 -9.97
N GLY A 612 -10.59 15.01 -10.17
CA GLY A 612 -11.41 15.88 -11.01
C GLY A 612 -11.44 17.33 -10.55
N VAL A 613 -11.57 17.57 -9.23
CA VAL A 613 -11.52 18.91 -8.64
C VAL A 613 -10.15 19.56 -8.87
N ILE A 614 -9.05 18.84 -8.64
CA ILE A 614 -7.70 19.37 -8.86
C ILE A 614 -7.49 19.74 -10.33
N LEU A 615 -7.89 18.86 -11.26
CA LEU A 615 -7.79 19.12 -12.68
C LEU A 615 -8.65 20.30 -13.14
N LEU A 616 -9.84 20.47 -12.53
CA LEU A 616 -10.74 21.59 -12.80
C LEU A 616 -10.06 22.93 -12.51
N PHE A 617 -9.37 23.03 -11.37
CA PHE A 617 -8.62 24.23 -11.01
C PHE A 617 -7.33 24.39 -11.83
N THR A 618 -6.65 23.28 -12.16
CA THR A 618 -5.41 23.29 -12.94
C THR A 618 -5.67 23.81 -14.36
N PHE A 619 -6.67 23.28 -15.05
CA PHE A 619 -6.96 23.63 -16.43
C PHE A 619 -7.99 24.76 -16.60
N GLN A 620 -8.67 25.15 -15.55
CA GLN A 620 -9.73 26.16 -15.56
C GLN A 620 -10.78 25.90 -16.68
N SER A 621 -11.11 24.63 -16.88
CA SER A 621 -12.02 24.12 -17.90
C SER A 621 -12.75 22.89 -17.38
N ILE A 622 -14.02 22.71 -17.69
CA ILE A 622 -14.81 21.53 -17.28
C ILE A 622 -14.57 20.35 -18.22
N SER A 623 -14.37 20.60 -19.52
CA SER A 623 -14.26 19.53 -20.51
C SER A 623 -12.94 18.80 -20.48
N ILE A 624 -11.83 19.45 -20.10
CA ILE A 624 -10.50 18.84 -20.04
C ILE A 624 -10.44 17.78 -18.95
N PRO A 625 -10.79 18.04 -17.68
CA PRO A 625 -10.84 17.02 -16.64
C PRO A 625 -11.67 15.78 -17.02
N PHE A 626 -12.82 16.00 -17.63
CA PHE A 626 -13.69 14.91 -18.07
C PHE A 626 -12.99 13.98 -19.08
N ILE A 627 -12.28 14.55 -20.08
CA ILE A 627 -11.55 13.77 -21.08
C ILE A 627 -10.37 13.00 -20.43
N LEU A 628 -9.66 13.62 -19.50
CA LEU A 628 -8.55 12.99 -18.80
C LEU A 628 -9.05 11.84 -17.93
N LEU A 629 -10.07 12.09 -17.12
CA LEU A 629 -10.64 11.08 -16.23
C LEU A 629 -11.17 9.87 -17.00
N ILE A 630 -11.93 10.07 -18.09
CA ILE A 630 -12.48 8.94 -18.86
C ILE A 630 -11.38 8.12 -19.54
N THR A 631 -10.27 8.76 -19.92
CA THR A 631 -9.12 8.06 -20.52
C THR A 631 -8.43 7.15 -19.49
N ILE A 632 -8.18 7.66 -18.28
CA ILE A 632 -7.52 6.89 -17.22
C ILE A 632 -8.49 5.87 -16.63
N GLN A 633 -9.76 6.22 -16.37
CA GLN A 633 -10.76 5.28 -15.89
C GLN A 633 -10.94 4.11 -16.89
N GLY A 634 -10.89 4.41 -18.19
CA GLY A 634 -10.90 3.38 -19.21
C GLY A 634 -9.71 2.42 -19.12
N SER A 635 -8.51 2.93 -18.79
CA SER A 635 -7.34 2.08 -18.60
C SER A 635 -7.48 1.19 -17.37
N ILE A 636 -8.09 1.69 -16.28
CA ILE A 636 -8.38 0.93 -15.07
C ILE A 636 -9.36 -0.22 -15.39
N TRP A 637 -10.48 0.06 -16.05
CA TRP A 637 -11.43 -0.99 -16.40
C TRP A 637 -10.84 -2.04 -17.36
N ILE A 638 -9.99 -1.65 -18.31
CA ILE A 638 -9.30 -2.61 -19.17
C ILE A 638 -8.32 -3.46 -18.36
N ASN A 639 -7.57 -2.86 -17.44
CA ASN A 639 -6.64 -3.56 -16.56
C ASN A 639 -7.35 -4.66 -15.76
N PHE A 640 -8.47 -4.33 -15.13
CA PHE A 640 -9.22 -5.24 -14.27
C PHE A 640 -10.23 -6.13 -15.00
N ALA A 641 -10.43 -5.94 -16.29
CA ALA A 641 -11.11 -6.91 -17.15
C ALA A 641 -10.23 -8.12 -17.50
N ILE A 642 -8.90 -7.98 -17.48
CA ILE A 642 -7.96 -9.04 -17.88
C ILE A 642 -8.03 -10.27 -16.97
N PRO A 643 -8.08 -10.15 -15.62
CA PRO A 643 -8.23 -11.29 -14.72
C PRO A 643 -9.45 -12.19 -15.07
N ASN A 644 -10.58 -11.56 -15.35
CA ASN A 644 -11.79 -12.28 -15.77
C ASN A 644 -11.61 -13.00 -17.12
N ILE A 645 -10.93 -12.35 -18.10
CA ILE A 645 -10.65 -12.96 -19.41
C ILE A 645 -9.68 -14.13 -19.29
N THR A 646 -8.71 -14.04 -18.40
CA THR A 646 -7.66 -15.05 -18.20
C THR A 646 -8.04 -16.13 -17.18
N ASN A 647 -9.20 -15.99 -16.56
CA ASN A 647 -9.69 -16.85 -15.46
C ASN A 647 -8.67 -17.00 -14.32
N ASN A 648 -8.00 -15.90 -14.01
CA ASN A 648 -7.01 -15.79 -12.94
C ASN A 648 -7.45 -14.70 -11.96
N PRO A 649 -8.16 -15.08 -10.88
CA PRO A 649 -8.69 -14.10 -9.92
C PRO A 649 -7.56 -13.34 -9.22
N LEU A 650 -7.85 -12.12 -8.81
CA LEU A 650 -6.91 -11.23 -8.12
C LEU A 650 -7.26 -11.09 -6.65
N TYR A 651 -6.25 -10.95 -5.82
CA TYR A 651 -6.46 -10.55 -4.43
C TYR A 651 -7.13 -9.16 -4.38
N PHE A 652 -8.20 -9.04 -3.60
CA PHE A 652 -9.09 -7.86 -3.59
C PHE A 652 -8.37 -6.53 -3.34
N LEU A 653 -7.35 -6.52 -2.46
CA LEU A 653 -6.55 -5.34 -2.17
C LEU A 653 -5.79 -4.82 -3.41
N ALA A 654 -5.33 -5.74 -4.29
CA ALA A 654 -4.67 -5.31 -5.52
C ALA A 654 -5.59 -4.48 -6.40
N TYR A 655 -6.90 -4.78 -6.43
CA TYR A 655 -7.88 -3.96 -7.13
C TYR A 655 -8.04 -2.58 -6.49
N LEU A 656 -8.35 -2.51 -5.19
CA LEU A 656 -8.65 -1.27 -4.48
C LEU A 656 -7.46 -0.31 -4.50
N ILE A 657 -6.28 -0.82 -4.14
CA ILE A 657 -5.05 -0.04 -4.06
C ILE A 657 -4.61 0.43 -5.45
N VAL A 658 -4.52 -0.52 -6.42
CA VAL A 658 -4.00 -0.18 -7.76
C VAL A 658 -4.97 0.71 -8.53
N SER A 659 -6.30 0.56 -8.40
CA SER A 659 -7.25 1.45 -9.06
C SER A 659 -7.06 2.90 -8.62
N SER A 660 -6.83 3.13 -7.33
CA SER A 660 -6.58 4.46 -6.75
C SER A 660 -5.21 5.02 -7.16
N ILE A 661 -4.15 4.20 -7.05
CA ILE A 661 -2.79 4.58 -7.49
C ILE A 661 -2.77 4.88 -8.99
N GLN A 662 -3.37 4.02 -9.81
CA GLN A 662 -3.41 4.19 -11.26
C GLN A 662 -4.14 5.48 -11.64
N MET A 663 -5.29 5.79 -11.02
CA MET A 663 -5.99 7.05 -11.24
C MET A 663 -5.13 8.25 -10.86
N GLY A 664 -4.52 8.24 -9.67
CA GLY A 664 -3.73 9.36 -9.15
C GLY A 664 -2.39 9.56 -9.88
N ALA A 665 -1.64 8.48 -10.10
CA ALA A 665 -0.27 8.54 -10.63
C ALA A 665 -0.20 8.58 -12.15
N THR A 666 -1.08 7.83 -12.87
CA THR A 666 -0.97 7.79 -14.34
C THR A 666 -1.68 8.94 -15.04
N ILE A 667 -2.53 9.69 -14.31
CA ILE A 667 -3.13 10.93 -14.83
C ILE A 667 -2.06 11.99 -15.16
N ASP A 668 -0.90 11.91 -14.51
CA ASP A 668 0.22 12.82 -14.73
C ASP A 668 0.71 12.77 -16.18
N TYR A 669 0.73 11.60 -16.80
CA TYR A 669 1.05 11.46 -18.23
C TYR A 669 0.04 12.20 -19.10
N ALA A 670 -1.23 12.13 -18.73
CA ALA A 670 -2.29 12.86 -19.43
C ALA A 670 -2.20 14.39 -19.22
N ILE A 671 -1.82 14.83 -18.01
CA ILE A 671 -1.56 16.24 -17.68
C ILE A 671 -0.40 16.79 -18.54
N VAL A 672 0.72 16.07 -18.66
CA VAL A 672 1.89 16.49 -19.42
C VAL A 672 1.55 16.74 -20.90
N ILE A 673 0.90 15.80 -21.57
CA ILE A 673 0.47 15.99 -22.97
C ILE A 673 -0.52 17.15 -23.10
N THR A 674 -1.48 17.24 -22.20
CA THR A 674 -2.56 18.25 -22.27
C THR A 674 -2.00 19.64 -22.01
N ASN A 675 -1.13 19.81 -21.00
CA ASN A 675 -0.44 21.08 -20.75
C ASN A 675 0.36 21.53 -21.97
N ARG A 676 1.11 20.60 -22.59
CA ARG A 676 1.86 20.93 -23.79
C ARG A 676 0.97 21.30 -24.95
N TYR A 677 -0.13 20.56 -25.16
CA TYR A 677 -1.14 20.88 -26.17
C TYR A 677 -1.75 22.27 -25.96
N MET A 678 -2.13 22.61 -24.73
CA MET A 678 -2.74 23.90 -24.38
C MET A 678 -1.74 25.07 -24.53
N THR A 679 -0.47 24.86 -24.22
CA THR A 679 0.60 25.85 -24.43
C THR A 679 0.79 26.13 -25.93
N LEU A 680 0.95 25.08 -26.73
CA LEU A 680 1.12 25.19 -28.18
C LEU A 680 -0.12 25.78 -28.89
N ARG A 681 -1.31 25.57 -28.34
CA ARG A 681 -2.56 26.13 -28.84
C ARG A 681 -2.57 27.65 -28.79
N GLN A 682 -1.84 28.26 -27.88
CA GLN A 682 -1.68 29.73 -27.85
C GLN A 682 -0.79 30.26 -28.96
N GLU A 683 0.10 29.42 -29.53
CA GLU A 683 1.04 29.78 -30.58
C GLU A 683 0.47 29.53 -32.00
N SER A 684 -0.42 28.53 -32.15
CA SER A 684 -0.90 28.10 -33.49
C SER A 684 -2.33 27.61 -33.45
N SER A 685 -3.10 27.89 -34.49
CA SER A 685 -4.47 27.38 -34.67
C SER A 685 -4.54 26.04 -35.43
N ASN A 686 -3.43 25.50 -35.89
CA ASN A 686 -3.40 24.26 -36.67
C ASN A 686 -3.45 23.04 -35.78
N ARG A 687 -4.64 22.56 -35.44
CA ARG A 687 -4.86 21.40 -34.53
C ARG A 687 -4.07 20.14 -34.90
N LYS A 688 -3.86 19.84 -36.18
CA LYS A 688 -3.07 18.68 -36.62
C LYS A 688 -1.60 18.82 -36.24
N ALA A 689 -1.06 20.03 -36.42
CA ALA A 689 0.32 20.32 -36.03
C ALA A 689 0.47 20.33 -34.53
N LEU A 690 -0.52 20.84 -33.79
CA LEU A 690 -0.56 20.85 -32.32
C LEU A 690 -0.46 19.44 -31.74
N VAL A 691 -1.28 18.49 -32.21
CA VAL A 691 -1.24 17.10 -31.74
C VAL A 691 0.13 16.45 -32.03
N ILE A 692 0.66 16.61 -33.23
CA ILE A 692 1.95 16.00 -33.58
C ILE A 692 3.08 16.59 -32.73
N ARG A 693 3.07 17.91 -32.52
CA ARG A 693 4.11 18.60 -31.78
C ARG A 693 4.01 18.28 -30.27
N SER A 694 2.81 18.29 -29.68
CA SER A 694 2.61 17.95 -28.27
C SER A 694 3.04 16.51 -27.96
N LEU A 695 2.70 15.55 -28.84
CA LEU A 695 3.17 14.18 -28.71
C LEU A 695 4.72 14.07 -28.74
N ASN A 696 5.38 14.73 -29.69
CA ASN A 696 6.84 14.67 -29.80
C ASN A 696 7.55 15.27 -28.57
N GLU A 697 7.02 16.38 -28.06
CA GLU A 697 7.64 17.12 -26.96
C GLU A 697 7.38 16.47 -25.60
N SER A 698 6.27 15.73 -25.43
CA SER A 698 5.92 15.02 -24.20
C SER A 698 6.41 13.56 -24.17
N PHE A 699 6.80 12.98 -25.32
CA PHE A 699 7.11 11.57 -25.48
C PHE A 699 8.22 11.08 -24.55
N ALA A 700 9.34 11.83 -24.52
CA ALA A 700 10.50 11.44 -23.70
C ALA A 700 10.12 11.31 -22.23
N THR A 701 9.45 12.30 -21.67
CA THR A 701 9.04 12.32 -20.26
C THR A 701 8.11 11.15 -19.94
N ILE A 702 7.05 10.95 -20.74
CA ILE A 702 6.04 9.91 -20.50
C ILE A 702 6.63 8.51 -20.62
N VAL A 703 7.49 8.27 -21.63
CA VAL A 703 8.12 6.95 -21.80
C VAL A 703 9.14 6.68 -20.69
N THR A 704 9.90 7.68 -20.25
CA THR A 704 10.87 7.49 -19.18
C THR A 704 10.19 7.04 -17.90
N SER A 705 9.29 7.83 -17.36
CA SER A 705 8.64 7.55 -16.10
C SER A 705 7.69 6.36 -16.20
N GLY A 706 6.91 6.32 -17.27
CA GLY A 706 5.98 5.23 -17.48
C GLY A 706 6.65 3.86 -17.64
N THR A 707 7.82 3.79 -18.32
CA THR A 707 8.60 2.55 -18.41
C THR A 707 9.13 2.14 -17.05
N ILE A 708 9.63 3.09 -16.25
CA ILE A 708 10.13 2.81 -14.91
C ILE A 708 9.02 2.24 -14.04
N LEU A 709 7.86 2.92 -13.96
CA LEU A 709 6.74 2.44 -13.14
C LEU A 709 6.21 1.08 -13.64
N THR A 710 6.12 0.88 -14.96
CA THR A 710 5.71 -0.39 -15.55
C THR A 710 6.66 -1.53 -15.18
N VAL A 711 7.96 -1.32 -15.38
CA VAL A 711 8.96 -2.37 -15.12
C VAL A 711 9.11 -2.62 -13.62
N CYS A 712 9.11 -1.58 -12.78
CA CYS A 712 9.11 -1.75 -11.32
C CYS A 712 7.89 -2.54 -10.85
N GLY A 713 6.69 -2.27 -11.38
CA GLY A 713 5.49 -3.05 -11.08
C GLY A 713 5.65 -4.52 -11.46
N PHE A 714 6.16 -4.83 -12.65
CA PHE A 714 6.41 -6.22 -13.04
C PHE A 714 7.56 -6.88 -12.27
N LEU A 715 8.57 -6.13 -11.82
CA LEU A 715 9.62 -6.67 -10.95
C LEU A 715 9.02 -7.11 -9.60
N VAL A 716 8.22 -6.25 -8.96
CA VAL A 716 7.47 -6.62 -7.76
C VAL A 716 6.61 -7.85 -8.03
N GLY A 717 5.85 -7.83 -9.13
CA GLY A 717 4.93 -8.91 -9.49
C GLY A 717 5.57 -10.27 -9.77
N ASN A 718 6.85 -10.33 -10.20
CA ASN A 718 7.50 -11.58 -10.59
C ASN A 718 8.58 -12.08 -9.62
N PHE A 719 9.08 -11.22 -8.75
CA PHE A 719 10.20 -11.57 -7.87
C PHE A 719 9.80 -11.68 -6.39
N THR A 720 8.60 -11.22 -6.01
CA THR A 720 8.09 -11.35 -4.64
C THR A 720 7.42 -12.71 -4.45
N SER A 721 7.73 -13.39 -3.36
CA SER A 721 7.11 -14.66 -2.93
C SER A 721 5.68 -14.44 -2.41
N ASN A 722 5.44 -13.35 -1.67
CA ASN A 722 4.12 -13.04 -1.16
C ASN A 722 3.13 -12.72 -2.30
N ALA A 723 2.08 -13.52 -2.40
CA ALA A 723 1.10 -13.45 -3.47
C ALA A 723 0.32 -12.13 -3.53
N VAL A 724 0.01 -11.54 -2.37
CA VAL A 724 -0.72 -10.27 -2.27
C VAL A 724 0.08 -9.13 -2.91
N ILE A 725 1.38 -9.03 -2.56
CA ILE A 725 2.28 -8.01 -3.10
C ILE A 725 2.57 -8.27 -4.58
N ALA A 726 2.73 -9.54 -4.98
CA ALA A 726 2.93 -9.93 -6.37
C ALA A 726 1.73 -9.56 -7.26
N ASN A 727 0.51 -9.81 -6.80
CA ASN A 727 -0.73 -9.41 -7.48
C ASN A 727 -0.83 -7.89 -7.62
N LEU A 728 -0.49 -7.13 -6.57
CA LEU A 728 -0.45 -5.66 -6.58
C LEU A 728 0.57 -5.16 -7.62
N GLY A 729 1.79 -5.70 -7.60
CA GLY A 729 2.86 -5.34 -8.53
C GLY A 729 2.48 -5.61 -10.00
N THR A 730 1.95 -6.79 -10.29
CA THR A 730 1.51 -7.18 -11.64
C THR A 730 0.38 -6.28 -12.15
N ALA A 731 -0.63 -6.03 -11.32
CA ALA A 731 -1.76 -5.16 -11.67
C ALA A 731 -1.29 -3.72 -11.92
N LEU A 732 -0.36 -3.19 -11.11
CA LEU A 732 0.21 -1.85 -11.27
C LEU A 732 1.04 -1.73 -12.56
N GLY A 733 1.94 -2.69 -12.82
CA GLY A 733 2.77 -2.70 -14.03
C GLY A 733 1.93 -2.74 -15.30
N ARG A 734 0.94 -3.64 -15.34
CA ARG A 734 0.00 -3.78 -16.45
C ARG A 734 -0.88 -2.54 -16.61
N GLY A 735 -1.41 -2.02 -15.51
CA GLY A 735 -2.26 -0.81 -15.49
C GLY A 735 -1.53 0.42 -15.99
N THR A 736 -0.26 0.61 -15.60
CA THR A 736 0.58 1.71 -16.09
C THR A 736 0.84 1.60 -17.58
N LEU A 737 1.18 0.41 -18.08
CA LEU A 737 1.40 0.18 -19.52
C LEU A 737 0.15 0.52 -20.35
N LEU A 738 -1.03 0.10 -19.87
CA LEU A 738 -2.31 0.42 -20.50
C LEU A 738 -2.61 1.93 -20.47
N SER A 739 -2.32 2.59 -19.34
CA SER A 739 -2.49 4.04 -19.23
C SER A 739 -1.61 4.79 -20.22
N ILE A 740 -0.33 4.45 -20.34
CA ILE A 740 0.59 5.04 -21.33
C ILE A 740 0.07 4.82 -22.74
N ALA A 741 -0.37 3.61 -23.06
CA ALA A 741 -0.90 3.30 -24.39
C ALA A 741 -2.13 4.18 -24.71
N LEU A 742 -3.10 4.31 -23.80
CA LEU A 742 -4.28 5.14 -24.01
C LEU A 742 -3.94 6.63 -24.05
N VAL A 743 -3.04 7.10 -23.19
CA VAL A 743 -2.57 8.49 -23.20
C VAL A 743 -1.81 8.84 -24.49
N MET A 744 -1.08 7.91 -25.08
CA MET A 744 -0.35 8.13 -26.32
C MET A 744 -1.19 7.90 -27.60
N ILE A 745 -2.30 7.16 -27.50
CA ILE A 745 -3.13 6.81 -28.67
C ILE A 745 -4.45 7.57 -28.65
N ILE A 746 -5.21 7.48 -27.55
CA ILE A 746 -6.59 7.95 -27.46
C ILE A 746 -6.67 9.42 -27.07
N LEU A 747 -5.95 9.81 -26.01
CA LEU A 747 -6.03 11.17 -25.47
C LEU A 747 -5.73 12.26 -26.53
N PRO A 748 -4.68 12.18 -27.38
CA PRO A 748 -4.41 13.21 -28.37
C PRO A 748 -5.51 13.36 -29.43
N GLN A 749 -6.22 12.26 -29.70
CA GLN A 749 -7.37 12.26 -30.62
C GLN A 749 -8.59 12.90 -29.96
N LEU A 750 -8.82 12.63 -28.66
CA LEU A 750 -9.88 13.30 -27.89
C LEU A 750 -9.60 14.80 -27.77
N LEU A 751 -8.37 15.21 -27.48
CA LEU A 751 -7.97 16.62 -27.44
C LEU A 751 -8.22 17.30 -28.79
N TYR A 752 -7.94 16.63 -29.94
CA TYR A 752 -8.23 17.13 -31.27
C TYR A 752 -9.73 17.30 -31.53
N LEU A 753 -10.54 16.31 -31.13
CA LEU A 753 -11.99 16.30 -31.40
C LEU A 753 -12.72 17.33 -30.53
N PHE A 754 -12.34 17.43 -29.24
CA PHE A 754 -13.01 18.32 -28.29
C PHE A 754 -12.39 19.73 -28.21
N ASP A 755 -11.36 20.03 -29.00
CA ASP A 755 -10.71 21.35 -29.03
C ASP A 755 -11.73 22.54 -29.21
N PRO A 756 -12.81 22.44 -30.01
CA PRO A 756 -13.79 23.51 -30.12
C PRO A 756 -14.63 23.76 -28.86
N VAL A 757 -14.66 22.78 -27.96
CA VAL A 757 -15.43 22.84 -26.70
C VAL A 757 -14.64 23.49 -25.59
N PHE A 758 -13.29 23.47 -25.66
CA PHE A 758 -12.44 23.99 -24.60
C PHE A 758 -12.68 25.45 -24.26
N ASP A 759 -12.84 26.31 -25.28
CA ASP A 759 -13.11 27.74 -25.07
C ASP A 759 -14.50 28.00 -24.48
N LYS A 760 -15.47 27.13 -24.80
CA LYS A 760 -16.86 27.25 -24.30
C LYS A 760 -16.99 26.75 -22.86
N SER A 761 -16.14 25.85 -22.44
CA SER A 761 -16.15 25.24 -21.11
C SER A 761 -15.10 25.85 -20.14
N SER A 762 -14.32 26.84 -20.63
CA SER A 762 -13.32 27.52 -19.81
C SER A 762 -13.98 28.59 -18.93
N PHE A 763 -13.51 28.69 -17.69
CA PHE A 763 -13.88 29.73 -16.74
C PHE A 763 -12.60 30.38 -16.18
N LYS A 764 -12.68 31.70 -15.94
CA LYS A 764 -11.56 32.41 -15.24
C LYS A 764 -11.83 32.42 -13.75
N VAL A 765 -11.01 31.75 -12.99
CA VAL A 765 -10.96 31.96 -11.53
C VAL A 765 -10.40 33.34 -11.30
N LYS A 766 -11.21 34.26 -10.73
CA LYS A 766 -10.71 35.56 -10.27
C LYS A 766 -9.74 35.27 -9.13
N THR A 767 -8.44 35.27 -9.44
CA THR A 767 -7.45 35.43 -8.39
C THR A 767 -7.72 36.76 -7.69
N PRO A 768 -7.70 36.83 -6.34
CA PRO A 768 -7.84 38.10 -5.66
C PRO A 768 -6.73 39.01 -6.18
N GLU A 769 -7.10 40.08 -6.86
CA GLU A 769 -6.17 41.14 -7.24
C GLU A 769 -5.67 41.80 -5.95
N LEU A 770 -4.48 41.38 -5.51
CA LEU A 770 -3.69 42.21 -4.66
C LEU A 770 -3.30 43.44 -5.51
N ASN A 771 -3.97 44.59 -5.25
CA ASN A 771 -3.79 45.85 -5.93
C ASN A 771 -2.31 46.14 -6.21
N GLY A 772 -1.91 45.92 -7.44
CA GLY A 772 -0.64 46.28 -8.01
C GLY A 772 -0.80 46.35 -9.50
N SER A 773 -0.86 47.59 -10.03
CA SER A 773 -0.98 47.84 -11.48
C SER A 773 0.10 47.08 -12.25
N ILE A 774 -0.34 46.05 -13.03
CA ILE A 774 0.52 45.35 -13.96
C ILE A 774 0.56 46.12 -15.26
N ALA A 775 1.55 46.94 -15.46
CA ALA A 775 2.01 47.34 -16.78
C ALA A 775 3.09 46.33 -17.20
N GLY A 776 2.67 45.23 -17.81
CA GLY A 776 3.57 44.18 -18.29
C GLY A 776 3.56 44.11 -19.81
N SER A 777 4.59 44.60 -20.44
CA SER A 777 4.84 44.36 -21.86
C SER A 777 5.71 43.13 -22.01
N ALA A 778 5.15 42.02 -22.51
CA ALA A 778 5.95 40.93 -23.07
C ALA A 778 6.32 41.29 -24.51
N LEU A 779 7.56 41.66 -24.75
CA LEU A 779 8.15 41.74 -26.09
C LEU A 779 8.76 40.40 -26.44
N GLN A 780 8.00 39.57 -27.11
CA GLN A 780 8.50 38.40 -27.81
C GLN A 780 8.68 38.72 -29.30
N LYS A 781 9.92 38.58 -29.80
CA LYS A 781 10.19 38.67 -31.25
C LYS A 781 9.54 37.48 -31.96
N THR A 782 8.39 37.73 -32.55
CA THR A 782 7.77 36.82 -33.50
C THR A 782 7.32 37.61 -34.73
N ALA A 783 7.69 37.17 -35.88
CA ALA A 783 7.17 37.65 -37.14
C ALA A 783 5.69 37.22 -37.21
N GLY A 784 4.79 38.08 -36.79
CA GLY A 784 3.35 37.88 -36.84
C GLY A 784 2.61 39.20 -36.76
N THR A 785 1.41 39.27 -37.33
CA THR A 785 0.54 40.43 -37.32
C THR A 785 0.08 40.69 -35.87
N MET A 786 0.50 41.79 -35.27
CA MET A 786 0.12 42.21 -33.93
C MET A 786 -1.09 43.17 -34.02
N VAL A 787 -2.19 42.82 -33.41
CA VAL A 787 -3.33 43.73 -33.26
C VAL A 787 -3.30 44.29 -31.82
N ILE A 788 -3.01 45.59 -31.67
CA ILE A 788 -3.02 46.27 -30.40
C ILE A 788 -4.34 47.04 -30.25
N ASN A 789 -5.19 46.60 -29.32
CA ASN A 789 -6.36 47.32 -28.88
C ASN A 789 -6.09 47.92 -27.50
N GLY A 790 -5.62 49.18 -27.43
CA GLY A 790 -5.32 49.84 -26.18
C GLY A 790 -4.21 50.94 -26.33
N THR A 791 -3.85 51.53 -25.21
CA THR A 791 -2.79 52.58 -25.14
C THR A 791 -1.45 51.88 -24.87
N VAL A 792 -0.46 52.12 -25.73
CA VAL A 792 0.93 51.63 -25.51
C VAL A 792 1.78 52.81 -25.04
N ASN A 793 2.32 52.69 -23.82
CA ASN A 793 3.31 53.64 -23.29
C ASN A 793 4.68 52.92 -23.23
N GLY A 794 5.59 53.27 -24.14
CA GLY A 794 6.93 52.69 -24.18
C GLY A 794 7.70 53.05 -25.45
N TYR A 795 8.96 52.58 -25.50
CA TYR A 795 9.81 52.74 -26.69
C TYR A 795 9.56 51.62 -27.70
N PHE A 796 9.32 51.99 -28.94
CA PHE A 796 9.24 51.05 -30.07
C PHE A 796 10.36 51.38 -31.09
N SER A 797 11.16 50.37 -31.40
CA SER A 797 12.17 50.43 -32.45
C SER A 797 11.95 49.25 -33.40
N GLY A 798 11.54 49.47 -34.60
CA GLY A 798 11.28 48.42 -35.60
C GLY A 798 10.55 48.94 -36.83
N TYR A 799 10.16 48.02 -37.74
CA TYR A 799 9.40 48.35 -38.97
C TYR A 799 7.94 48.01 -38.78
N LEU A 800 7.07 48.96 -39.11
CA LEU A 800 5.61 48.79 -39.13
C LEU A 800 5.17 48.74 -40.60
N ILE A 801 4.63 47.60 -40.97
CA ILE A 801 4.03 47.40 -42.33
C ILE A 801 2.54 47.22 -42.17
N GLY A 802 1.73 48.20 -42.56
CA GLY A 802 0.26 48.15 -42.49
C GLY A 802 -0.41 49.51 -42.34
N GLU A 803 -1.74 49.54 -42.12
CA GLU A 803 -2.49 50.77 -41.86
C GLU A 803 -2.47 51.07 -40.34
N PHE A 804 -2.09 52.31 -40.00
CA PHE A 804 -2.19 52.80 -38.63
C PHE A 804 -3.43 53.70 -38.51
N LYS A 805 -4.30 53.37 -37.58
CA LYS A 805 -5.46 54.22 -37.21
C LYS A 805 -5.36 54.51 -35.72
N GLY A 806 -4.91 55.71 -35.36
CA GLY A 806 -4.80 56.15 -33.97
C GLY A 806 -4.08 57.47 -33.84
N THR A 807 -3.92 57.95 -32.59
CA THR A 807 -3.15 59.14 -32.22
C THR A 807 -1.86 58.74 -31.56
N MET A 808 -0.72 59.27 -32.04
CA MET A 808 0.56 59.12 -31.41
C MET A 808 0.92 60.41 -30.71
N ASN A 809 1.35 60.38 -29.45
CA ASN A 809 1.82 61.53 -28.67
C ASN A 809 3.22 61.21 -28.18
N GLY A 810 4.22 62.00 -28.62
CA GLY A 810 5.63 61.88 -28.26
C GLY A 810 6.56 62.22 -29.44
N ASP A 811 7.87 62.17 -29.20
CA ASP A 811 8.87 62.35 -30.27
C ASP A 811 8.85 61.14 -31.21
N ILE A 812 8.43 61.37 -32.45
CA ILE A 812 8.26 60.34 -33.46
C ILE A 812 9.25 60.58 -34.58
N ASP A 813 10.23 59.71 -34.76
CA ASP A 813 11.09 59.66 -35.93
C ASP A 813 10.59 58.55 -36.89
N LEU A 814 9.77 58.92 -37.87
CA LEU A 814 9.16 58.04 -38.87
C LEU A 814 9.68 58.37 -40.27
N THR A 815 10.40 57.46 -40.88
CA THR A 815 10.62 57.48 -42.33
C THR A 815 9.52 56.64 -43.05
N LEU A 816 8.56 57.37 -43.63
CA LEU A 816 7.51 56.77 -44.47
C LEU A 816 8.03 56.47 -45.86
N ARG A 817 8.18 55.15 -46.20
CA ARG A 817 8.35 54.71 -47.59
C ARG A 817 6.99 54.25 -48.16
N ARG A 818 6.46 54.96 -49.08
CA ARG A 818 5.27 54.58 -49.89
C ARG A 818 5.73 53.49 -50.85
N GLY A 819 5.38 52.22 -50.56
CA GLY A 819 5.56 51.14 -51.49
C GLY A 819 4.46 51.06 -52.54
N THR A 820 4.74 51.26 -53.80
CA THR A 820 3.92 50.80 -54.89
C THR A 820 4.01 49.28 -54.97
N ALA A 821 2.85 48.64 -55.10
CA ALA A 821 2.75 47.20 -55.32
C ALA A 821 3.52 46.78 -56.59
N ALA A 822 4.51 45.91 -56.42
CA ALA A 822 5.04 45.02 -57.44
C ALA A 822 5.98 43.95 -56.85
N GLU A 823 5.61 42.74 -57.05
CA GLU A 823 6.38 41.49 -57.29
C GLU A 823 7.60 41.13 -56.46
N GLU A 824 7.48 39.99 -55.90
CA GLU A 824 8.42 38.94 -55.46
C GLU A 824 9.75 38.97 -56.22
N LYS A 825 10.88 39.11 -55.46
CA LYS A 825 12.13 38.40 -55.74
C LYS A 825 13.09 38.60 -54.56
N ALA A 826 13.59 37.51 -54.03
CA ALA A 826 14.71 37.47 -53.07
C ALA A 826 16.00 38.07 -53.71
N PRO A 827 16.82 38.76 -52.95
CA PRO A 827 18.25 38.77 -53.28
C PRO A 827 19.15 38.37 -52.11
N ALA A 828 20.25 37.86 -52.59
CA ALA A 828 21.43 37.28 -52.00
C ALA A 828 22.20 38.18 -51.04
N GLU A 829 23.06 37.49 -50.27
CA GLU A 829 24.15 38.00 -49.48
C GLU A 829 24.95 39.14 -50.12
N GLU A 830 25.31 40.15 -49.30
CA GLU A 830 26.46 40.96 -49.59
C GLU A 830 27.18 41.45 -48.30
N LYS A 831 28.51 41.38 -48.39
CA LYS A 831 29.54 41.52 -47.39
C LYS A 831 29.68 42.93 -46.85
N ALA A 832 30.20 43.00 -45.64
CA ALA A 832 30.74 44.19 -44.98
C ALA A 832 31.88 44.85 -45.77
N PRO A 833 32.12 46.17 -45.59
CA PRO A 833 33.47 46.54 -45.24
C PRO A 833 33.61 47.48 -44.04
N ALA A 834 34.88 47.53 -43.61
CA ALA A 834 35.41 48.08 -42.42
C ALA A 834 35.72 49.63 -42.49
N GLU A 835 35.92 50.15 -41.28
CA GLU A 835 36.79 51.26 -40.87
C GLU A 835 36.62 52.66 -41.46
N GLU A 836 36.39 53.64 -40.61
CA GLU A 836 37.42 54.67 -40.36
C GLU A 836 37.09 55.61 -39.16
N LYS A 837 38.16 55.91 -38.42
CA LYS A 837 38.31 56.76 -37.24
C LYS A 837 38.10 58.24 -37.58
N ALA A 838 37.68 59.06 -36.60
CA ALA A 838 38.36 60.20 -36.08
C ALA A 838 37.51 61.01 -35.07
N LEU A 839 37.98 61.13 -33.88
CA LEU A 839 38.55 62.32 -33.14
C LEU A 839 37.67 63.59 -33.06
N ALA A 840 37.30 64.06 -31.95
CA ALA A 840 37.85 65.06 -31.02
C ALA A 840 36.75 65.60 -30.12
N GLU A 841 37.01 65.57 -28.86
CA GLU A 841 37.20 66.69 -27.90
C GLU A 841 36.04 67.69 -27.73
N GLU A 842 35.63 67.94 -26.58
CA GLU A 842 36.04 68.70 -25.39
C GLU A 842 34.82 69.42 -24.78
N LYS A 843 34.65 69.35 -23.54
CA LYS A 843 34.51 70.23 -22.40
C LYS A 843 33.30 69.99 -21.48
N ALA A 844 33.67 69.65 -20.28
CA ALA A 844 32.96 70.05 -19.06
C ALA A 844 33.28 71.53 -18.81
N PRO A 845 32.64 72.36 -17.88
CA PRO A 845 32.47 71.90 -16.49
C PRO A 845 31.26 72.51 -15.72
N VAL A 846 31.30 72.25 -14.39
CA VAL A 846 31.01 73.05 -13.15
C VAL A 846 29.60 72.96 -12.55
N GLU A 847 29.53 72.31 -11.45
CA GLU A 847 29.27 72.71 -10.02
C GLU A 847 28.18 73.70 -9.73
N GLU A 848 27.29 73.34 -8.81
CA GLU A 848 27.15 74.02 -7.51
C GLU A 848 26.02 73.47 -6.65
N LYS A 849 26.40 72.90 -5.50
CA LYS A 849 26.01 73.12 -4.11
C LYS A 849 24.59 72.88 -3.62
N ALA A 850 24.62 72.08 -2.57
CA ALA A 850 23.59 71.91 -1.50
C ALA A 850 23.49 73.18 -0.63
N PRO A 851 22.54 73.39 0.29
CA PRO A 851 22.65 72.94 1.67
C PRO A 851 21.36 72.40 2.27
N ALA A 852 21.42 71.51 3.20
CA ALA A 852 21.63 71.48 4.65
C ALA A 852 20.38 71.80 5.50
N GLU A 853 20.14 70.86 6.41
CA GLU A 853 19.69 70.96 7.82
C GLU A 853 18.23 71.35 8.13
N GLU A 854 17.58 70.66 9.02
CA GLU A 854 17.56 70.62 10.47
C GLU A 854 16.59 69.55 11.00
N LYS A 855 16.95 68.57 11.80
CA LYS A 855 16.89 68.40 13.25
C LYS A 855 15.55 68.74 13.93
N ALA A 856 15.03 67.75 14.64
CA ALA A 856 14.84 67.67 16.13
C ALA A 856 13.76 66.59 16.40
N THR A 857 14.06 65.59 17.12
CA THR A 857 14.16 65.25 18.56
C THR A 857 12.82 65.02 19.27
N VAL A 858 12.80 63.86 19.92
CA VAL A 858 12.41 63.53 21.30
C VAL A 858 10.91 63.38 21.60
N GLU A 859 10.42 62.45 22.29
CA GLU A 859 10.55 61.64 23.50
C GLU A 859 9.39 60.67 23.56
N GLU A 860 9.58 59.44 23.90
CA GLU A 860 9.52 58.80 25.24
C GLU A 860 8.13 58.78 25.89
N THR A 861 7.66 57.61 26.24
CA THR A 861 7.34 56.96 27.52
C THR A 861 6.35 55.86 27.28
N ALA A 862 6.63 54.66 27.58
CA ALA A 862 6.69 53.89 28.81
C ALA A 862 5.30 53.57 29.44
N GLU A 863 5.21 52.38 29.77
CA GLU A 863 4.52 51.65 30.88
C GLU A 863 3.26 50.85 30.48
N LYS A 864 3.45 49.58 30.60
CA LYS A 864 3.22 48.63 31.69
C LYS A 864 1.81 48.06 31.86
N LYS A 865 1.87 46.77 31.99
CA LYS A 865 1.16 45.86 32.90
C LYS A 865 -0.18 45.25 32.40
N ASP A 866 -0.13 44.09 32.41
CA ASP A 866 -0.39 42.92 33.28
C ASP A 866 -1.68 42.20 33.01
N ASN A 867 -1.52 40.91 32.97
CA ASN A 867 -2.25 39.84 33.61
C ASN A 867 -3.48 39.20 32.97
N GLU A 868 -3.25 37.91 32.83
CA GLU A 868 -4.12 36.76 33.23
C GLU A 868 -5.50 36.60 32.54
N SER A 869 -5.65 35.61 31.75
CA SER A 869 -6.15 34.28 32.16
C SER A 869 -5.94 33.26 31.04
#